data_ae0450768abeb4b2fbaadf042ed1ae96
#
_entry.id   ae0450768abeb4b2fbaadf042ed1ae96
#
_cell.length_a   1.000
_cell.length_b   1.000
_cell.length_c   1.000
_cell.angle_alpha   90.00
_cell.angle_beta   90.00
_cell.angle_gamma   90.00
#
_symmetry.space_group_name_H-M   'P 1'
#
loop_
_entity.id
_entity.type
_entity.pdbx_description
1 polymer ?
#
loop_
_entity_poly.entity_id
_entity_poly.type
_entity_poly.pdbx_seq_one_letter_code
_entity_poly.pdbx_strand_id
1 'polypeptide(L)'
;MGGSAFAGGTRVWHLTSYKDFDEGEATGVLLSSLGEATSGFSASRIDVNESVVYSSATGADGTTYVGTGDQGVIYAYKGGKLRKLAKLDAVLVSSLAAGPNGTVFAGTMPGGRVYAIDRDGKVREVAKLDAEHVWALVYDEGKQTLYAATGPNGRLFAIDVARLDRPAVGRRDRLLYDTGEKHLLSLVRGDDGALFAGSADQAILYKITPGGGSNGAATVQAIHDFEGDELRAIARRGNTLYVAVNEFQRGGSTTTTTSSTGPNAPRGTKMVIPTTTTTTTTNSAGLSRDRKGRGAVYRVDPDGRVEQLHALADGYFTALHVDGDGNVWAAAGSNGRVYLIRPDRTVITAFDLPERQVLTLAFDASAQKGGPSGLLGTGDAGALYRIGPDPQKDAHYITKVFDAQFPARWGNLAWRGRGALTLETRSGNTSHPDKTWSGWSAPPKQPEKGSDNGNGHIASPPGRYLQIRAGFGGARTVLRDLTVYYQPQNQRPRVAEITVGEDATQKHVSAFSRGGKPRSPVVKLRWRVDNPDEDELIYRLSYREEGETNWKPIGGAEPLTRTEYEWNTESIPDGNYIIRVIASDERSNPREDALEHSLTSTPFLVDNRKPELSDVKVAYPVASGRAHDSFSAISELAYSIDGGDWQPFAPKDGIFDDPTEDFSVKLPSGLASGGHSLAVRAVDAADNVGAIQLTFRVK
;
A
#
# COMPACT_ATOMS: atom_id res chain seq x y z
N MET A 1 -41.71 -1.18 4.45
CA MET A 1 -40.50 -0.73 3.77
C MET A 1 -39.82 0.22 4.74
N GLY A 2 -38.84 -0.28 5.47
CA GLY A 2 -38.03 0.56 6.37
C GLY A 2 -37.12 1.43 5.53
N GLY A 3 -37.33 2.74 5.55
CA GLY A 3 -36.42 3.71 4.96
C GLY A 3 -35.07 3.61 5.69
N SER A 4 -33.98 3.43 4.95
CA SER A 4 -32.64 3.54 5.53
C SER A 4 -32.45 4.97 6.02
N ALA A 5 -32.13 5.14 7.31
CA ALA A 5 -31.77 6.44 7.85
C ALA A 5 -30.41 6.85 7.26
N PHE A 6 -30.36 8.02 6.62
CA PHE A 6 -29.11 8.64 6.18
C PHE A 6 -28.92 9.87 7.06
N ALA A 7 -28.11 9.75 8.08
CA ALA A 7 -27.74 10.82 8.96
C ALA A 7 -26.22 10.86 9.09
N GLY A 8 -25.68 11.94 9.54
CA GLY A 8 -24.28 12.25 9.46
C GLY A 8 -24.04 13.43 8.54
N GLY A 9 -22.96 14.15 8.77
CA GLY A 9 -22.60 15.30 7.95
C GLY A 9 -22.35 14.92 6.50
N THR A 10 -22.68 15.81 5.56
CA THR A 10 -22.26 15.66 4.16
C THR A 10 -20.74 15.54 4.09
N ARG A 11 -20.26 14.46 3.51
CA ARG A 11 -18.83 14.21 3.26
C ARG A 11 -18.48 14.59 1.84
N VAL A 12 -17.17 14.77 1.59
CA VAL A 12 -16.67 15.22 0.30
C VAL A 12 -15.53 14.34 -0.14
N TRP A 13 -15.55 13.93 -1.41
CA TRP A 13 -14.43 13.28 -2.08
C TRP A 13 -13.89 14.20 -3.17
N HIS A 14 -12.57 14.45 -3.14
CA HIS A 14 -11.89 15.33 -4.09
C HIS A 14 -10.88 14.56 -4.94
N LEU A 15 -10.82 14.91 -6.23
CA LEU A 15 -9.72 14.59 -7.15
C LEU A 15 -9.17 15.91 -7.67
N THR A 16 -7.98 16.31 -7.24
CA THR A 16 -7.41 17.63 -7.53
C THR A 16 -5.92 17.58 -7.90
N SER A 17 -5.29 16.44 -7.75
CA SER A 17 -3.85 16.28 -7.98
C SER A 17 -3.56 15.27 -9.09
N TYR A 18 -2.36 15.33 -9.63
CA TYR A 18 -1.86 14.31 -10.57
C TYR A 18 -1.99 12.90 -9.99
N LYS A 19 -1.64 12.72 -8.71
CA LYS A 19 -1.73 11.43 -8.04
C LYS A 19 -3.17 10.88 -8.04
N ASP A 20 -4.16 11.75 -7.80
CA ASP A 20 -5.57 11.33 -7.80
C ASP A 20 -6.02 10.87 -9.19
N PHE A 21 -5.60 11.61 -10.25
CA PHE A 21 -5.90 11.22 -11.63
C PHE A 21 -5.12 9.98 -12.08
N ASP A 22 -3.87 9.82 -11.63
CA ASP A 22 -2.99 8.72 -12.02
C ASP A 22 -3.45 7.35 -11.50
N GLU A 23 -4.34 7.32 -10.49
CA GLU A 23 -4.98 6.10 -9.97
C GLU A 23 -6.18 5.62 -10.82
N GLY A 24 -6.61 6.40 -11.81
CA GLY A 24 -7.67 6.06 -12.76
C GLY A 24 -7.15 5.50 -14.08
N GLU A 25 -8.04 5.26 -15.02
CA GLU A 25 -7.79 4.73 -16.36
C GLU A 25 -7.99 5.85 -17.41
N ALA A 26 -6.99 6.05 -18.28
CA ALA A 26 -7.00 7.13 -19.26
C ALA A 26 -6.91 6.61 -20.69
N THR A 27 -8.01 6.65 -21.45
CA THR A 27 -8.04 6.27 -22.85
C THR A 27 -8.02 7.53 -23.73
N GLY A 28 -6.91 7.80 -24.43
CA GLY A 28 -6.75 9.00 -25.25
C GLY A 28 -6.82 10.31 -24.46
N VAL A 29 -6.42 10.29 -23.20
CA VAL A 29 -6.37 11.44 -22.29
C VAL A 29 -4.97 11.53 -21.70
N LEU A 30 -4.41 12.74 -21.69
CA LEU A 30 -3.13 13.06 -21.07
C LEU A 30 -3.36 13.46 -19.62
N LEU A 31 -2.65 12.83 -18.69
CA LEU A 31 -2.65 13.20 -17.28
C LEU A 31 -1.35 13.95 -16.96
N SER A 32 -1.45 15.23 -16.62
CA SER A 32 -0.30 16.09 -16.37
C SER A 32 0.05 16.21 -14.89
N SER A 33 1.34 16.25 -14.58
CA SER A 33 1.84 16.54 -13.22
C SER A 33 1.37 17.91 -12.68
N LEU A 34 0.77 18.74 -13.52
CA LEU A 34 0.11 19.98 -13.10
C LEU A 34 -1.30 19.76 -12.54
N GLY A 35 -1.78 18.51 -12.44
CA GLY A 35 -3.12 18.17 -11.94
C GLY A 35 -4.22 18.42 -12.98
N GLU A 36 -3.92 18.23 -14.25
CA GLU A 36 -4.87 18.39 -15.35
C GLU A 36 -5.00 17.10 -16.16
N ALA A 37 -6.24 16.74 -16.55
CA ALA A 37 -6.52 15.76 -17.57
C ALA A 37 -6.96 16.48 -18.85
N THR A 38 -6.31 16.18 -19.99
CA THR A 38 -6.59 16.86 -21.26
C THR A 38 -6.76 15.87 -22.39
N SER A 39 -7.46 16.28 -23.45
CA SER A 39 -7.53 15.47 -24.69
C SER A 39 -6.15 15.10 -25.16
N GLY A 40 -5.94 13.81 -25.39
CA GLY A 40 -4.64 13.21 -25.71
C GLY A 40 -4.53 12.71 -27.15
N PHE A 41 -3.53 11.92 -27.37
CA PHE A 41 -3.15 11.36 -28.67
C PHE A 41 -3.96 10.11 -29.02
N SER A 42 -4.14 9.85 -30.32
CA SER A 42 -4.77 8.63 -30.77
C SER A 42 -3.84 7.43 -30.63
N ALA A 43 -4.41 6.30 -30.24
CA ALA A 43 -3.77 4.98 -30.23
C ALA A 43 -4.71 3.94 -30.82
N SER A 44 -4.30 3.33 -31.94
CA SER A 44 -5.11 2.30 -32.61
C SER A 44 -4.40 0.96 -32.56
N ARG A 45 -5.03 -0.04 -31.98
CA ARG A 45 -4.48 -1.39 -31.80
C ARG A 45 -4.40 -2.13 -33.15
N ILE A 46 -3.28 -2.81 -33.36
CA ILE A 46 -3.01 -3.72 -34.47
C ILE A 46 -2.64 -5.09 -33.86
N ASP A 47 -3.45 -6.10 -34.13
CA ASP A 47 -3.18 -7.47 -33.65
C ASP A 47 -2.02 -8.10 -34.40
N VAL A 48 -1.09 -8.72 -33.68
CA VAL A 48 0.14 -9.32 -34.24
C VAL A 48 0.13 -10.84 -34.16
N ASN A 49 -0.79 -11.47 -33.43
CA ASN A 49 -0.88 -12.93 -33.19
C ASN A 49 0.40 -13.56 -32.58
N GLU A 50 1.15 -12.78 -31.82
CA GLU A 50 2.36 -13.20 -31.12
C GLU A 50 2.21 -12.84 -29.64
N SER A 51 2.90 -13.52 -28.73
CA SER A 51 2.74 -13.26 -27.30
C SER A 51 3.41 -11.95 -26.86
N VAL A 52 4.44 -11.49 -27.57
CA VAL A 52 5.21 -10.30 -27.23
C VAL A 52 5.77 -9.60 -28.47
N VAL A 53 5.69 -8.28 -28.49
CA VAL A 53 6.43 -7.40 -29.38
C VAL A 53 7.59 -6.80 -28.59
N TYR A 54 8.81 -7.30 -28.84
CA TYR A 54 9.94 -7.01 -27.95
C TYR A 54 10.87 -5.92 -28.45
N SER A 55 11.13 -5.85 -29.75
CA SER A 55 12.10 -4.93 -30.34
C SER A 55 11.55 -4.23 -31.59
N SER A 56 12.07 -3.05 -31.89
CA SER A 56 11.73 -2.32 -33.10
C SER A 56 12.93 -1.53 -33.64
N ALA A 57 12.92 -1.30 -34.95
CA ALA A 57 13.86 -0.40 -35.63
C ALA A 57 13.18 0.24 -36.84
N THR A 58 13.39 1.56 -37.07
CA THR A 58 12.83 2.24 -38.21
C THR A 58 13.93 2.54 -39.22
N GLY A 59 13.74 2.12 -40.46
CA GLY A 59 14.62 2.39 -41.58
C GLY A 59 14.48 3.79 -42.14
N ALA A 60 15.50 4.27 -42.87
CA ALA A 60 15.51 5.58 -43.50
C ALA A 60 14.36 5.80 -44.49
N ASP A 61 13.78 4.72 -45.03
CA ASP A 61 12.64 4.75 -45.95
C ASP A 61 11.27 4.81 -45.23
N GLY A 62 11.27 4.96 -43.90
CA GLY A 62 10.08 4.99 -43.03
C GLY A 62 9.44 3.61 -42.78
N THR A 63 10.09 2.49 -43.15
CA THR A 63 9.64 1.15 -42.77
C THR A 63 10.03 0.85 -41.34
N THR A 64 9.05 0.53 -40.48
CA THR A 64 9.31 0.08 -39.11
C THR A 64 9.32 -1.44 -39.09
N TYR A 65 10.43 -2.02 -38.64
CA TYR A 65 10.60 -3.43 -38.40
C TYR A 65 10.28 -3.74 -36.93
N VAL A 66 9.64 -4.88 -36.71
CA VAL A 66 9.16 -5.30 -35.39
C VAL A 66 9.57 -6.73 -35.15
N GLY A 67 10.30 -6.97 -34.05
CA GLY A 67 10.75 -8.27 -33.60
C GLY A 67 9.86 -8.82 -32.47
N THR A 68 9.51 -10.09 -32.57
CA THR A 68 8.56 -10.75 -31.65
C THR A 68 9.19 -11.91 -30.88
N GLY A 69 8.51 -12.37 -29.86
CA GLY A 69 8.85 -13.56 -29.09
C GLY A 69 8.10 -14.80 -29.54
N ASP A 70 8.40 -15.94 -28.86
CA ASP A 70 7.88 -17.29 -29.02
C ASP A 70 8.28 -18.00 -30.32
N GLN A 71 8.29 -17.32 -31.44
CA GLN A 71 8.56 -17.95 -32.76
C GLN A 71 9.64 -17.23 -33.58
N GLY A 72 10.27 -16.17 -33.02
CA GLY A 72 11.32 -15.43 -33.73
C GLY A 72 10.86 -14.76 -35.03
N VAL A 73 9.64 -14.22 -35.05
CA VAL A 73 9.06 -13.59 -36.23
C VAL A 73 9.44 -12.13 -36.30
N ILE A 74 9.72 -11.65 -37.51
CA ILE A 74 9.93 -10.22 -37.80
C ILE A 74 8.81 -9.76 -38.74
N TYR A 75 8.19 -8.65 -38.38
CA TYR A 75 7.22 -7.95 -39.20
C TYR A 75 7.80 -6.64 -39.74
N ALA A 76 7.31 -6.20 -40.90
CA ALA A 76 7.57 -4.89 -41.46
C ALA A 76 6.25 -4.11 -41.55
N TYR A 77 6.24 -2.90 -41.00
CA TYR A 77 5.11 -1.98 -41.07
C TYR A 77 5.46 -0.78 -41.94
N LYS A 78 4.63 -0.52 -42.96
CA LYS A 78 4.79 0.63 -43.85
C LYS A 78 3.43 1.05 -44.40
N GLY A 79 3.16 2.37 -44.39
CA GLY A 79 1.94 2.93 -45.00
C GLY A 79 0.64 2.34 -44.42
N GLY A 80 0.58 2.05 -43.12
CA GLY A 80 -0.60 1.49 -42.45
C GLY A 80 -0.76 -0.03 -42.57
N LYS A 81 0.16 -0.73 -43.25
CA LYS A 81 0.09 -2.18 -43.46
C LYS A 81 1.21 -2.91 -42.73
N LEU A 82 0.81 -3.91 -41.94
CA LEU A 82 1.71 -4.86 -41.28
C LEU A 82 1.89 -6.09 -42.16
N ARG A 83 3.14 -6.48 -42.43
CA ARG A 83 3.50 -7.65 -43.24
C ARG A 83 4.51 -8.51 -42.48
N LYS A 84 4.27 -9.83 -42.41
CA LYS A 84 5.29 -10.76 -41.95
C LYS A 84 6.46 -10.73 -42.93
N LEU A 85 7.66 -10.43 -42.44
CA LEU A 85 8.87 -10.29 -43.24
C LEU A 85 9.67 -11.58 -43.24
N ALA A 86 9.97 -12.13 -42.06
CA ALA A 86 10.78 -13.33 -41.92
C ALA A 86 10.44 -14.09 -40.65
N LYS A 87 10.84 -15.36 -40.58
CA LYS A 87 10.87 -16.16 -39.35
C LYS A 87 12.30 -16.67 -39.16
N LEU A 88 12.87 -16.42 -37.99
CA LEU A 88 14.22 -16.84 -37.61
C LEU A 88 14.15 -18.13 -36.79
N ASP A 89 15.27 -18.89 -36.81
CA ASP A 89 15.47 -20.01 -35.92
C ASP A 89 15.88 -19.52 -34.53
N ALA A 90 14.92 -18.94 -33.81
CA ALA A 90 15.09 -18.35 -32.50
C ALA A 90 13.76 -18.25 -31.75
N VAL A 91 13.81 -18.22 -30.44
CA VAL A 91 12.62 -18.00 -29.61
C VAL A 91 12.23 -16.51 -29.63
N LEU A 92 13.21 -15.61 -29.50
CA LEU A 92 12.95 -14.16 -29.40
C LEU A 92 13.90 -13.36 -30.28
N VAL A 93 13.34 -12.40 -31.02
CA VAL A 93 14.09 -11.32 -31.68
C VAL A 93 14.27 -10.19 -30.67
N SER A 94 15.39 -10.23 -29.96
CA SER A 94 15.65 -9.38 -28.79
C SER A 94 16.08 -7.95 -29.17
N SER A 95 16.66 -7.79 -30.37
CA SER A 95 17.12 -6.48 -30.85
C SER A 95 17.06 -6.39 -32.37
N LEU A 96 16.81 -5.18 -32.86
CA LEU A 96 16.79 -4.85 -34.28
C LEU A 96 17.64 -3.60 -34.56
N ALA A 97 18.31 -3.56 -35.69
CA ALA A 97 18.95 -2.35 -36.22
C ALA A 97 18.68 -2.24 -37.71
N ALA A 98 18.21 -1.07 -38.16
CA ALA A 98 18.01 -0.82 -39.57
C ALA A 98 19.37 -0.60 -40.27
N GLY A 99 19.57 -1.29 -41.38
CA GLY A 99 20.74 -1.19 -42.27
C GLY A 99 20.41 -0.52 -43.60
N PRO A 100 21.34 -0.54 -44.55
CA PRO A 100 21.16 0.07 -45.84
C PRO A 100 20.17 -0.72 -46.72
N ASN A 101 19.59 -0.05 -47.72
CA ASN A 101 18.76 -0.66 -48.80
C ASN A 101 17.59 -1.48 -48.30
N GLY A 102 17.01 -1.15 -47.13
CA GLY A 102 15.91 -1.89 -46.53
C GLY A 102 16.33 -3.22 -45.88
N THR A 103 17.62 -3.41 -45.62
CA THR A 103 18.12 -4.49 -44.80
C THR A 103 17.82 -4.19 -43.31
N VAL A 104 17.43 -5.21 -42.52
CA VAL A 104 17.35 -5.14 -41.09
C VAL A 104 18.25 -6.20 -40.46
N PHE A 105 19.03 -5.80 -39.45
CA PHE A 105 19.81 -6.71 -38.63
C PHE A 105 19.01 -7.11 -37.41
N ALA A 106 19.04 -8.38 -37.04
CA ALA A 106 18.31 -8.94 -35.92
C ALA A 106 19.24 -9.74 -35.01
N GLY A 107 19.25 -9.36 -33.74
CA GLY A 107 19.87 -10.12 -32.64
C GLY A 107 18.83 -11.00 -31.96
N THR A 108 19.24 -12.20 -31.55
CA THR A 108 18.32 -13.21 -31.04
C THR A 108 18.75 -13.75 -29.69
N MET A 109 17.81 -14.43 -29.04
CA MET A 109 18.03 -15.27 -27.89
C MET A 109 17.12 -16.51 -27.91
N PRO A 110 17.57 -17.64 -27.33
CA PRO A 110 18.95 -17.92 -26.92
C PRO A 110 19.89 -18.14 -28.10
N GLY A 111 21.20 -18.26 -27.84
CA GLY A 111 22.19 -18.71 -28.80
C GLY A 111 23.04 -17.65 -29.48
N GLY A 112 22.84 -16.35 -29.13
CA GLY A 112 23.74 -15.25 -29.51
C GLY A 112 23.91 -15.04 -31.02
N ARG A 113 22.89 -15.35 -31.82
CA ARG A 113 22.96 -15.25 -33.28
C ARG A 113 22.55 -13.87 -33.77
N VAL A 114 23.20 -13.40 -34.82
CA VAL A 114 22.89 -12.15 -35.53
C VAL A 114 22.58 -12.48 -36.96
N TYR A 115 21.44 -11.99 -37.44
CA TYR A 115 20.96 -12.21 -38.83
C TYR A 115 20.86 -10.88 -39.56
N ALA A 116 21.03 -10.92 -40.89
CA ALA A 116 20.63 -9.87 -41.81
C ALA A 116 19.43 -10.36 -42.61
N ILE A 117 18.41 -9.55 -42.69
CA ILE A 117 17.18 -9.84 -43.43
C ILE A 117 16.99 -8.73 -44.46
N ASP A 118 16.91 -9.07 -45.75
CA ASP A 118 16.67 -8.10 -46.81
C ASP A 118 15.18 -7.66 -46.87
N ARG A 119 14.88 -6.70 -47.69
CA ARG A 119 13.51 -6.19 -47.88
C ARG A 119 12.52 -7.23 -48.41
N ASP A 120 13.02 -8.29 -49.04
CA ASP A 120 12.20 -9.38 -49.59
C ASP A 120 12.02 -10.55 -48.59
N GLY A 121 12.67 -10.45 -47.42
CA GLY A 121 12.57 -11.44 -46.35
C GLY A 121 13.60 -12.55 -46.39
N LYS A 122 14.62 -12.47 -47.26
CA LYS A 122 15.72 -13.44 -47.32
C LYS A 122 16.61 -13.30 -46.10
N VAL A 123 16.69 -14.38 -45.31
CA VAL A 123 17.47 -14.44 -44.06
C VAL A 123 18.89 -14.95 -44.34
N ARG A 124 19.86 -14.30 -43.70
CA ARG A 124 21.26 -14.74 -43.68
C ARG A 124 21.81 -14.60 -42.26
N GLU A 125 22.40 -15.68 -41.71
CA GLU A 125 23.19 -15.55 -40.47
C GLU A 125 24.50 -14.81 -40.78
N VAL A 126 24.76 -13.76 -40.00
CA VAL A 126 25.94 -12.88 -40.14
C VAL A 126 27.02 -13.26 -39.16
N ALA A 127 26.64 -13.58 -37.92
CA ALA A 127 27.55 -14.00 -36.87
C ALA A 127 26.83 -14.87 -35.83
N LYS A 128 27.59 -15.78 -35.23
CA LYS A 128 27.24 -16.46 -33.99
C LYS A 128 28.26 -16.04 -32.94
N LEU A 129 27.82 -15.18 -32.00
CA LEU A 129 28.66 -14.61 -30.96
C LEU A 129 28.91 -15.60 -29.83
N ASP A 130 29.99 -15.43 -29.11
CA ASP A 130 30.26 -16.13 -27.87
C ASP A 130 29.42 -15.51 -26.73
N ALA A 131 28.11 -15.69 -26.84
CA ALA A 131 27.07 -15.15 -25.96
C ALA A 131 25.76 -15.94 -26.13
N GLU A 132 24.87 -15.84 -25.16
CA GLU A 132 23.52 -16.42 -25.29
C GLU A 132 22.48 -15.39 -25.75
N HIS A 133 22.68 -14.12 -25.41
CA HIS A 133 21.72 -13.05 -25.65
C HIS A 133 22.35 -11.90 -26.40
N VAL A 134 21.70 -11.40 -27.46
CA VAL A 134 22.04 -10.14 -28.14
C VAL A 134 21.01 -9.10 -27.72
N TRP A 135 21.36 -8.29 -26.71
CA TRP A 135 20.43 -7.35 -26.10
C TRP A 135 20.19 -6.08 -26.93
N ALA A 136 21.24 -5.56 -27.55
CA ALA A 136 21.12 -4.34 -28.35
C ALA A 136 22.05 -4.42 -29.57
N LEU A 137 21.59 -3.84 -30.67
CA LEU A 137 22.32 -3.69 -31.93
C LEU A 137 22.36 -2.24 -32.36
N VAL A 138 23.52 -1.79 -32.86
CA VAL A 138 23.70 -0.46 -33.51
C VAL A 138 24.50 -0.63 -34.75
N TYR A 139 23.99 -0.11 -35.88
CA TYR A 139 24.67 -0.10 -37.17
C TYR A 139 25.41 1.23 -37.41
N ASP A 140 26.69 1.14 -37.75
CA ASP A 140 27.51 2.25 -38.19
C ASP A 140 27.67 2.20 -39.73
N GLU A 141 26.91 3.02 -40.42
CA GLU A 141 26.90 3.07 -41.90
C GLU A 141 28.27 3.47 -42.44
N GLY A 142 28.95 4.45 -41.80
CA GLY A 142 30.26 4.96 -42.27
C GLY A 142 31.37 3.91 -42.20
N LYS A 143 31.29 2.99 -41.24
CA LYS A 143 32.25 1.88 -41.05
C LYS A 143 31.74 0.56 -41.58
N GLN A 144 30.48 0.48 -41.99
CA GLN A 144 29.80 -0.76 -42.37
C GLN A 144 29.97 -1.85 -41.26
N THR A 145 29.84 -1.43 -40.04
CA THR A 145 30.06 -2.26 -38.83
C THR A 145 28.80 -2.29 -37.99
N LEU A 146 28.38 -3.49 -37.57
CA LEU A 146 27.33 -3.70 -36.62
C LEU A 146 27.93 -3.93 -35.25
N TYR A 147 27.53 -3.15 -34.25
CA TYR A 147 27.91 -3.33 -32.86
C TYR A 147 26.84 -4.09 -32.13
N ALA A 148 27.22 -5.10 -31.30
CA ALA A 148 26.32 -5.95 -30.58
C ALA A 148 26.67 -5.96 -29.08
N ALA A 149 25.75 -5.53 -28.23
CA ALA A 149 25.81 -5.65 -26.79
C ALA A 149 25.13 -6.96 -26.35
N THR A 150 25.80 -7.73 -25.48
CA THR A 150 25.44 -9.12 -25.23
C THR A 150 25.37 -9.49 -23.75
N GLY A 151 24.90 -10.73 -23.49
CA GLY A 151 24.92 -11.43 -22.19
C GLY A 151 24.81 -12.96 -22.37
N PRO A 152 25.13 -13.75 -21.35
CA PRO A 152 25.84 -13.33 -20.14
C PRO A 152 27.28 -12.87 -20.44
N ASN A 153 28.00 -12.35 -19.45
CA ASN A 153 29.37 -11.82 -19.52
C ASN A 153 29.51 -10.43 -20.16
N GLY A 154 28.42 -9.63 -20.30
CA GLY A 154 28.45 -8.21 -20.62
C GLY A 154 29.43 -7.76 -21.69
N ARG A 155 29.47 -8.45 -22.85
CA ARG A 155 30.46 -8.22 -23.91
C ARG A 155 29.92 -7.35 -25.02
N LEU A 156 30.81 -6.53 -25.59
CA LEU A 156 30.55 -5.75 -26.80
C LEU A 156 31.34 -6.30 -27.97
N PHE A 157 30.65 -6.65 -29.04
CA PHE A 157 31.26 -7.13 -30.27
C PHE A 157 31.11 -6.11 -31.41
N ALA A 158 32.07 -6.08 -32.33
CA ALA A 158 31.98 -5.44 -33.64
C ALA A 158 31.92 -6.50 -34.72
N ILE A 159 30.98 -6.40 -35.64
CA ILE A 159 30.71 -7.35 -36.72
C ILE A 159 30.86 -6.63 -38.05
N ASP A 160 31.76 -7.09 -38.91
CA ASP A 160 31.94 -6.57 -40.26
C ASP A 160 30.77 -7.00 -41.17
N VAL A 161 29.99 -6.08 -41.65
CA VAL A 161 28.86 -6.27 -42.54
C VAL A 161 29.04 -5.66 -43.95
N ALA A 162 30.27 -5.26 -44.30
CA ALA A 162 30.59 -4.62 -45.59
C ALA A 162 30.33 -5.46 -46.84
N ARG A 163 30.45 -6.79 -46.73
CA ARG A 163 30.34 -7.74 -47.84
C ARG A 163 29.48 -8.91 -47.53
N LEU A 164 28.20 -8.66 -47.22
CA LEU A 164 27.23 -9.72 -46.91
C LEU A 164 26.86 -10.58 -48.10
N ASP A 165 27.10 -10.12 -49.33
CA ASP A 165 26.86 -10.83 -50.60
C ASP A 165 27.84 -11.99 -50.84
N ARG A 166 28.99 -11.98 -50.15
CA ARG A 166 30.04 -12.99 -50.31
C ARG A 166 30.14 -13.91 -49.11
N PRO A 167 30.56 -15.19 -49.29
CA PRO A 167 30.89 -16.05 -48.17
C PRO A 167 31.95 -15.42 -47.26
N ALA A 168 31.81 -15.57 -45.95
CA ALA A 168 32.79 -15.06 -45.00
C ALA A 168 34.10 -15.88 -45.13
N VAL A 169 35.22 -15.18 -45.26
CA VAL A 169 36.55 -15.76 -45.06
C VAL A 169 36.95 -15.50 -43.61
N GLY A 170 36.74 -16.48 -42.74
CA GLY A 170 36.96 -16.34 -41.28
C GLY A 170 35.77 -15.74 -40.51
N ARG A 171 36.01 -15.41 -39.24
CA ARG A 171 35.00 -14.76 -38.37
C ARG A 171 34.80 -13.31 -38.78
N ARG A 172 33.54 -12.87 -38.79
CA ARG A 172 33.16 -11.46 -39.03
C ARG A 172 33.15 -10.66 -37.75
N ASP A 173 33.05 -11.32 -36.61
CA ASP A 173 32.93 -10.68 -35.30
C ASP A 173 34.28 -10.57 -34.58
N ARG A 174 34.42 -9.48 -33.88
CA ARG A 174 35.57 -9.18 -33.01
C ARG A 174 35.07 -8.67 -31.67
N LEU A 175 35.59 -9.24 -30.58
CA LEU A 175 35.38 -8.71 -29.25
C LEU A 175 36.03 -7.31 -29.14
N LEU A 176 35.26 -6.30 -28.81
CA LEU A 176 35.73 -4.93 -28.55
C LEU A 176 36.06 -4.72 -27.09
N TYR A 177 35.19 -5.19 -26.23
CA TYR A 177 35.32 -4.99 -24.79
C TYR A 177 34.50 -6.03 -24.00
N ASP A 178 35.07 -6.46 -22.86
CA ASP A 178 34.44 -7.27 -21.85
C ASP A 178 34.33 -6.43 -20.58
N THR A 179 33.11 -6.14 -20.14
CA THR A 179 32.88 -5.26 -19.00
C THR A 179 33.10 -5.94 -17.65
N GLY A 180 33.08 -7.28 -17.63
CA GLY A 180 33.00 -8.06 -16.38
C GLY A 180 31.60 -8.07 -15.77
N GLU A 181 30.65 -7.27 -16.29
CA GLU A 181 29.25 -7.26 -15.88
C GLU A 181 28.51 -8.47 -16.47
N LYS A 182 27.32 -8.76 -15.94
CA LYS A 182 26.55 -9.90 -16.42
C LYS A 182 25.93 -9.65 -17.80
N HIS A 183 25.39 -8.46 -18.02
CA HIS A 183 24.80 -8.08 -19.28
C HIS A 183 25.16 -6.65 -19.68
N LEU A 184 25.29 -6.38 -20.97
CA LEU A 184 25.12 -5.07 -21.59
C LEU A 184 23.74 -5.04 -22.23
N LEU A 185 22.80 -4.24 -21.67
CA LEU A 185 21.40 -4.25 -22.06
C LEU A 185 21.03 -3.23 -23.12
N SER A 186 21.72 -2.10 -23.14
CA SER A 186 21.41 -0.97 -24.00
C SER A 186 22.67 -0.45 -24.69
N LEU A 187 22.49 0.09 -25.93
CA LEU A 187 23.58 0.58 -26.74
C LEU A 187 23.08 1.69 -27.66
N VAL A 188 23.78 2.82 -27.69
CA VAL A 188 23.58 3.89 -28.69
C VAL A 188 24.91 4.41 -29.18
N ARG A 189 24.94 4.99 -30.40
CA ARG A 189 26.13 5.56 -31.02
C ARG A 189 26.07 7.09 -30.95
N GLY A 190 27.14 7.72 -30.52
CA GLY A 190 27.36 9.15 -30.56
C GLY A 190 27.72 9.66 -31.96
N ASP A 191 27.61 10.98 -32.22
CA ASP A 191 27.96 11.58 -33.48
C ASP A 191 29.49 11.54 -33.73
N ASP A 192 30.29 11.49 -32.67
CA ASP A 192 31.75 11.28 -32.68
C ASP A 192 32.15 9.81 -32.96
N GLY A 193 31.20 8.93 -33.13
CA GLY A 193 31.40 7.49 -33.35
C GLY A 193 31.71 6.67 -32.06
N ALA A 194 31.70 7.32 -30.89
CA ALA A 194 31.73 6.62 -29.63
C ALA A 194 30.41 5.84 -29.40
N LEU A 195 30.50 4.76 -28.66
CA LEU A 195 29.35 3.95 -28.24
C LEU A 195 29.06 4.21 -26.76
N PHE A 196 27.79 4.34 -26.41
CA PHE A 196 27.35 4.41 -25.03
C PHE A 196 26.57 3.14 -24.70
N ALA A 197 26.99 2.44 -23.65
CA ALA A 197 26.40 1.17 -23.27
C ALA A 197 25.98 1.17 -21.79
N GLY A 198 24.87 0.52 -21.49
CA GLY A 198 24.35 0.35 -20.14
C GLY A 198 24.41 -1.10 -19.70
N SER A 199 24.91 -1.35 -18.49
CA SER A 199 25.07 -2.71 -17.92
C SER A 199 23.93 -3.13 -16.99
N ALA A 200 23.96 -4.41 -16.62
CA ALA A 200 23.12 -5.02 -15.60
C ALA A 200 23.95 -5.89 -14.66
N ASP A 201 23.51 -6.01 -13.46
CA ASP A 201 23.95 -6.31 -12.12
C ASP A 201 24.40 -5.04 -11.38
N GLN A 202 25.08 -4.12 -12.07
CA GLN A 202 25.30 -2.74 -11.69
C GLN A 202 24.87 -1.87 -12.88
N ALA A 203 24.15 -0.81 -12.60
CA ALA A 203 23.60 0.08 -13.65
C ALA A 203 24.64 1.08 -14.12
N ILE A 204 25.76 0.61 -14.70
CA ILE A 204 26.87 1.47 -15.14
C ILE A 204 26.67 1.96 -16.58
N LEU A 205 26.88 3.26 -16.79
CA LEU A 205 26.94 3.87 -18.12
C LEU A 205 28.38 3.93 -18.60
N TYR A 206 28.70 3.22 -19.68
CA TYR A 206 30.00 3.22 -20.31
C TYR A 206 30.04 4.10 -21.58
N LYS A 207 31.17 4.79 -21.80
CA LYS A 207 31.57 5.33 -23.09
C LYS A 207 32.70 4.49 -23.66
N ILE A 208 32.51 3.94 -24.87
CA ILE A 208 33.45 3.05 -25.54
C ILE A 208 33.80 3.66 -26.90
N THR A 209 35.07 4.02 -27.12
CA THR A 209 35.57 4.58 -28.38
C THR A 209 36.32 3.51 -29.16
N PRO A 210 35.72 2.92 -30.22
CA PRO A 210 36.38 1.91 -31.03
C PRO A 210 37.63 2.44 -31.71
N GLY A 211 38.79 1.75 -31.57
CA GLY A 211 40.04 2.16 -32.21
C GLY A 211 40.75 3.35 -31.58
N GLY A 212 40.29 3.82 -30.40
CA GLY A 212 40.87 4.99 -29.70
C GLY A 212 42.14 4.70 -28.89
N GLY A 213 42.45 3.43 -28.67
CA GLY A 213 43.62 3.01 -27.90
C GLY A 213 44.86 2.68 -28.76
N SER A 214 45.98 2.43 -28.10
CA SER A 214 47.20 1.92 -28.76
C SER A 214 46.90 0.57 -29.44
N ASN A 215 47.44 0.35 -30.62
CA ASN A 215 47.19 -0.85 -31.45
C ASN A 215 45.74 -1.09 -31.91
N GLY A 216 44.90 -0.02 -31.97
CA GLY A 216 43.52 -0.11 -32.46
C GLY A 216 42.54 -0.73 -31.49
N ALA A 217 42.91 -0.89 -30.21
CA ALA A 217 42.02 -1.33 -29.15
C ALA A 217 40.95 -0.25 -28.84
N ALA A 218 39.86 -0.65 -28.24
CA ALA A 218 38.84 0.28 -27.75
C ALA A 218 39.34 1.02 -26.51
N THR A 219 39.03 2.32 -26.39
CA THR A 219 39.17 3.06 -25.12
C THR A 219 37.84 3.07 -24.42
N VAL A 220 37.83 2.75 -23.11
CA VAL A 220 36.61 2.62 -22.33
C VAL A 220 36.67 3.49 -21.08
N GLN A 221 35.58 4.17 -20.81
CA GLN A 221 35.38 5.00 -19.63
C GLN A 221 34.01 4.72 -19.05
N ALA A 222 33.93 4.45 -17.75
CA ALA A 222 32.69 4.52 -17.01
C ALA A 222 32.33 6.01 -16.81
N ILE A 223 31.16 6.41 -17.30
CA ILE A 223 30.67 7.79 -17.16
C ILE A 223 30.02 7.97 -15.80
N HIS A 224 29.17 7.01 -15.42
CA HIS A 224 28.41 7.07 -14.18
C HIS A 224 27.98 5.68 -13.74
N ASP A 225 27.98 5.45 -12.42
CA ASP A 225 27.48 4.28 -11.74
C ASP A 225 26.19 4.70 -11.00
N PHE A 226 25.03 4.23 -11.51
CA PHE A 226 23.73 4.58 -10.95
C PHE A 226 23.35 3.62 -9.83
N GLU A 227 22.66 4.13 -8.82
CA GLU A 227 21.98 3.28 -7.86
C GLU A 227 20.85 2.48 -8.55
N GLY A 228 21.04 1.19 -8.75
CA GLY A 228 20.09 0.31 -9.43
C GLY A 228 20.72 -1.00 -9.89
N ASP A 229 19.88 -1.92 -10.38
CA ASP A 229 20.31 -3.23 -10.86
C ASP A 229 20.58 -3.25 -12.38
N GLU A 230 19.96 -2.35 -13.15
CA GLU A 230 20.14 -2.31 -14.60
C GLU A 230 19.96 -0.92 -15.19
N LEU A 231 20.78 -0.60 -16.19
CA LEU A 231 20.58 0.50 -17.10
C LEU A 231 19.91 -0.03 -18.38
N ARG A 232 18.60 0.01 -18.39
CA ARG A 232 17.76 -0.71 -19.36
C ARG A 232 17.71 -0.08 -20.75
N ALA A 233 17.67 1.24 -20.81
CA ALA A 233 17.53 1.97 -22.07
C ALA A 233 18.37 3.25 -22.08
N ILE A 234 18.89 3.61 -23.25
CA ILE A 234 19.59 4.84 -23.51
C ILE A 234 18.94 5.50 -24.74
N ALA A 235 18.64 6.79 -24.63
CA ALA A 235 18.30 7.63 -25.76
C ALA A 235 19.21 8.87 -25.75
N ARG A 236 19.38 9.54 -26.89
CA ARG A 236 20.24 10.72 -26.97
C ARG A 236 19.65 11.82 -27.83
N ARG A 237 20.04 13.05 -27.53
CA ARG A 237 19.82 14.21 -28.36
C ARG A 237 21.10 15.07 -28.40
N GLY A 238 21.76 15.12 -29.57
CA GLY A 238 23.13 15.65 -29.62
C GLY A 238 24.04 14.85 -28.66
N ASN A 239 24.76 15.58 -27.81
CA ASN A 239 25.67 14.99 -26.84
C ASN A 239 25.04 14.71 -25.45
N THR A 240 23.78 15.04 -25.24
CA THR A 240 23.05 14.74 -24.00
C THR A 240 22.46 13.34 -24.10
N LEU A 241 22.65 12.54 -23.02
CA LEU A 241 22.10 11.21 -22.89
C LEU A 241 20.91 11.25 -21.94
N TYR A 242 19.96 10.35 -22.18
CA TYR A 242 18.83 10.06 -21.31
C TYR A 242 18.85 8.57 -21.05
N VAL A 243 18.82 8.19 -19.78
CA VAL A 243 18.97 6.79 -19.37
C VAL A 243 17.83 6.35 -18.47
N ALA A 244 17.37 5.14 -18.65
CA ALA A 244 16.40 4.48 -17.77
C ALA A 244 17.13 3.47 -16.89
N VAL A 245 17.07 3.67 -15.59
CA VAL A 245 17.68 2.83 -14.57
C VAL A 245 16.57 2.17 -13.76
N ASN A 246 16.70 0.88 -13.54
CA ASN A 246 15.75 0.08 -12.74
C ASN A 246 16.46 -0.56 -11.56
N GLU A 247 15.75 -0.58 -10.42
CA GLU A 247 16.09 -1.32 -9.22
C GLU A 247 14.98 -2.33 -8.97
N PHE A 248 15.31 -3.60 -8.81
CA PHE A 248 14.33 -4.66 -8.53
C PHE A 248 14.43 -5.10 -7.08
N GLN A 249 13.29 -5.28 -6.44
CA GLN A 249 13.26 -5.87 -5.10
C GLN A 249 13.81 -7.29 -5.20
N ARG A 250 14.98 -7.52 -4.66
CA ARG A 250 15.50 -8.88 -4.41
C ARG A 250 14.52 -9.49 -3.41
N GLY A 251 13.86 -10.59 -3.79
CA GLY A 251 12.94 -11.28 -2.91
C GLY A 251 13.61 -11.49 -1.56
N GLY A 252 13.22 -10.70 -0.56
CA GLY A 252 13.74 -10.80 0.78
C GLY A 252 13.37 -12.18 1.29
N SER A 253 14.37 -13.01 1.58
CA SER A 253 14.20 -14.20 2.40
C SER A 253 13.70 -13.72 3.76
N THR A 254 12.38 -13.71 3.94
CA THR A 254 11.77 -13.48 5.24
C THR A 254 12.11 -14.73 6.06
N THR A 255 13.15 -14.66 6.87
CA THR A 255 13.44 -15.69 7.86
C THR A 255 12.36 -15.58 8.93
N THR A 256 11.24 -16.27 8.72
CA THR A 256 10.23 -16.45 9.76
C THR A 256 10.84 -17.40 10.78
N THR A 257 11.39 -16.86 11.86
CA THR A 257 11.82 -17.65 13.01
C THR A 257 10.59 -18.14 13.73
N THR A 258 10.08 -19.30 13.34
CA THR A 258 9.02 -19.99 14.10
C THR A 258 9.69 -20.63 15.31
N SER A 259 9.57 -20.01 16.48
CA SER A 259 9.90 -20.64 17.74
C SER A 259 8.79 -21.60 18.11
N SER A 260 8.96 -22.89 17.82
CA SER A 260 8.11 -23.93 18.38
C SER A 260 8.58 -24.23 19.80
N THR A 261 7.84 -23.77 20.79
CA THR A 261 7.97 -24.24 22.17
C THR A 261 7.21 -25.56 22.31
N GLY A 262 7.94 -26.67 22.32
CA GLY A 262 7.38 -27.97 22.71
C GLY A 262 7.10 -28.00 24.23
N PRO A 263 6.14 -28.80 24.70
CA PRO A 263 5.64 -28.77 26.10
C PRO A 263 6.61 -29.30 27.15
N ASN A 264 7.86 -29.65 26.87
CA ASN A 264 8.80 -30.24 27.82
C ASN A 264 10.25 -29.74 27.64
N ALA A 265 10.50 -28.43 27.72
CA ALA A 265 11.87 -27.93 27.80
C ALA A 265 12.14 -27.30 29.18
N PRO A 266 13.25 -27.65 29.89
CA PRO A 266 13.63 -27.01 31.14
C PRO A 266 13.96 -25.53 30.94
N ARG A 267 13.52 -24.69 31.84
CA ARG A 267 13.86 -23.25 31.87
C ARG A 267 15.36 -23.07 31.94
N GLY A 268 15.96 -22.46 30.88
CA GLY A 268 17.25 -21.82 31.07
C GLY A 268 18.34 -21.96 29.99
N THR A 269 18.06 -22.33 28.73
CA THR A 269 19.11 -22.23 27.70
C THR A 269 18.53 -21.97 26.31
N LYS A 270 18.83 -20.81 25.75
CA LYS A 270 18.56 -20.50 24.32
C LYS A 270 19.65 -21.17 23.48
N MET A 271 19.32 -22.28 22.86
CA MET A 271 20.17 -22.91 21.87
C MET A 271 19.70 -22.49 20.47
N VAL A 272 20.48 -21.67 19.79
CA VAL A 272 20.25 -21.28 18.39
C VAL A 272 21.00 -22.30 17.53
N ILE A 273 20.28 -23.15 16.81
CA ILE A 273 20.85 -24.05 15.83
C ILE A 273 20.74 -23.35 14.46
N PRO A 274 21.84 -22.97 13.79
CA PRO A 274 21.77 -22.43 12.44
C PRO A 274 21.50 -23.57 11.46
N THR A 275 20.33 -23.62 10.89
CA THR A 275 20.05 -24.51 9.75
C THR A 275 20.39 -23.76 8.47
N THR A 276 21.48 -24.12 7.83
CA THR A 276 21.87 -23.60 6.52
C THR A 276 21.01 -24.27 5.46
N THR A 277 19.98 -23.59 4.99
CA THR A 277 19.23 -24.02 3.82
C THR A 277 19.86 -23.38 2.59
N THR A 278 20.56 -24.17 1.79
CA THR A 278 21.09 -23.73 0.51
C THR A 278 19.92 -23.66 -0.48
N THR A 279 19.40 -22.46 -0.71
CA THR A 279 18.43 -22.23 -1.77
C THR A 279 19.20 -21.98 -3.06
N THR A 280 19.17 -22.94 -3.96
CA THR A 280 19.68 -22.78 -5.33
C THR A 280 18.73 -21.82 -6.07
N THR A 281 19.11 -20.57 -6.19
CA THR A 281 18.38 -19.60 -7.02
C THR A 281 18.75 -19.86 -8.47
N THR A 282 17.92 -20.57 -9.19
CA THR A 282 17.99 -20.58 -10.66
C THR A 282 17.53 -19.20 -11.14
N ASN A 283 18.49 -18.31 -11.42
CA ASN A 283 18.24 -17.06 -12.12
C ASN A 283 17.91 -17.38 -13.59
N SER A 284 16.67 -17.75 -13.86
CA SER A 284 16.15 -17.60 -15.21
C SER A 284 15.95 -16.10 -15.45
N ALA A 285 16.74 -15.51 -16.33
CA ALA A 285 16.48 -14.19 -16.95
C ALA A 285 15.24 -14.30 -17.87
N GLY A 286 14.22 -15.01 -17.40
CA GLY A 286 12.91 -15.11 -18.01
C GLY A 286 12.09 -13.90 -17.61
N LEU A 287 11.31 -13.39 -18.53
CA LEU A 287 10.25 -12.41 -18.38
C LEU A 287 9.37 -12.78 -17.15
N SER A 288 9.81 -12.39 -15.96
CA SER A 288 9.06 -12.66 -14.74
C SER A 288 7.84 -11.75 -14.70
N ARG A 289 6.66 -12.33 -14.69
CA ARG A 289 5.37 -11.65 -14.74
C ARG A 289 5.10 -10.73 -13.53
N ASP A 290 5.90 -10.80 -12.44
CA ASP A 290 5.64 -10.12 -11.18
C ASP A 290 6.87 -9.44 -10.56
N ARG A 291 7.77 -8.89 -11.38
CA ARG A 291 8.86 -8.08 -10.83
C ARG A 291 8.33 -6.75 -10.32
N LYS A 292 8.34 -6.58 -9.01
CA LYS A 292 8.20 -5.26 -8.36
C LYS A 292 9.56 -4.57 -8.41
N GLY A 293 9.58 -3.33 -8.87
CA GLY A 293 10.81 -2.56 -8.97
C GLY A 293 10.54 -1.08 -8.90
N ARG A 294 11.61 -0.31 -8.78
CA ARG A 294 11.62 1.14 -8.92
C ARG A 294 12.36 1.48 -10.21
N GLY A 295 11.80 2.35 -11.02
CA GLY A 295 12.46 2.84 -12.21
C GLY A 295 12.68 4.34 -12.13
N ALA A 296 13.80 4.83 -12.68
CA ALA A 296 14.06 6.26 -12.81
C ALA A 296 14.63 6.60 -14.19
N VAL A 297 14.25 7.76 -14.70
CA VAL A 297 14.80 8.36 -15.91
C VAL A 297 15.72 9.50 -15.53
N TYR A 298 16.94 9.44 -16.01
CA TYR A 298 17.96 10.47 -15.79
C TYR A 298 18.37 11.13 -17.08
N ARG A 299 18.77 12.40 -16.99
CA ARG A 299 19.52 13.15 -17.99
C ARG A 299 20.98 13.17 -17.58
N VAL A 300 21.88 12.91 -18.55
CA VAL A 300 23.33 12.98 -18.37
C VAL A 300 23.87 13.96 -19.38
N ASP A 301 24.39 15.10 -18.92
CA ASP A 301 24.96 16.15 -19.76
C ASP A 301 26.39 15.81 -20.18
N PRO A 302 26.91 16.42 -21.25
CA PRO A 302 28.28 16.16 -21.75
C PRO A 302 29.39 16.48 -20.72
N ASP A 303 29.12 17.35 -19.76
CA ASP A 303 30.03 17.71 -18.66
C ASP A 303 29.96 16.75 -17.47
N GLY A 304 29.15 15.69 -17.57
CA GLY A 304 29.01 14.64 -16.54
C GLY A 304 27.96 14.93 -15.48
N ARG A 305 27.23 16.06 -15.56
CA ARG A 305 26.10 16.29 -14.64
C ARG A 305 24.97 15.31 -14.88
N VAL A 306 24.43 14.77 -13.79
CA VAL A 306 23.31 13.84 -13.80
C VAL A 306 22.12 14.47 -13.10
N GLU A 307 20.96 14.40 -13.72
CA GLU A 307 19.70 14.92 -13.20
C GLU A 307 18.60 13.88 -13.33
N GLN A 308 17.91 13.57 -12.24
CA GLN A 308 16.72 12.72 -12.25
C GLN A 308 15.53 13.51 -12.80
N LEU A 309 14.91 13.02 -13.86
CA LEU A 309 13.77 13.67 -14.51
C LEU A 309 12.43 13.13 -13.99
N HIS A 310 12.33 11.82 -13.78
CA HIS A 310 11.12 11.15 -13.33
C HIS A 310 11.47 9.83 -12.65
N ALA A 311 10.64 9.40 -11.68
CA ALA A 311 10.79 8.11 -11.02
C ALA A 311 9.43 7.46 -10.76
N LEU A 312 9.39 6.13 -10.84
CA LEU A 312 8.25 5.29 -10.49
C LEU A 312 8.51 4.63 -9.14
N ALA A 313 7.56 4.74 -8.21
CA ALA A 313 7.66 4.09 -6.90
C ALA A 313 7.38 2.58 -6.97
N ASP A 314 6.52 2.17 -7.92
CA ASP A 314 6.17 0.78 -8.19
C ASP A 314 6.06 0.57 -9.70
N GLY A 315 7.16 0.13 -10.30
CA GLY A 315 7.27 -0.07 -11.74
C GLY A 315 8.69 0.18 -12.26
N TYR A 316 8.94 -0.18 -13.50
CA TYR A 316 10.24 -0.06 -14.15
C TYR A 316 10.09 0.43 -15.59
N PHE A 317 11.15 1.03 -16.13
CA PHE A 317 11.18 1.49 -17.51
C PHE A 317 11.79 0.45 -18.45
N THR A 318 11.28 0.37 -19.67
CA THR A 318 11.67 -0.63 -20.68
C THR A 318 12.33 -0.02 -21.89
N ALA A 319 11.88 1.17 -22.33
CA ALA A 319 12.39 1.85 -23.51
C ALA A 319 12.33 3.38 -23.34
N LEU A 320 13.23 4.08 -24.03
CA LEU A 320 13.29 5.53 -24.10
C LEU A 320 13.38 6.01 -25.56
N HIS A 321 12.77 7.16 -25.81
CA HIS A 321 12.94 7.91 -27.05
C HIS A 321 13.01 9.41 -26.74
N VAL A 322 13.79 10.18 -27.51
CA VAL A 322 13.82 11.64 -27.40
C VAL A 322 13.46 12.23 -28.74
N ASP A 323 12.42 13.06 -28.78
CA ASP A 323 11.95 13.70 -29.99
C ASP A 323 12.73 14.98 -30.35
N GLY A 324 12.39 15.56 -31.50
CA GLY A 324 13.03 16.76 -32.01
C GLY A 324 12.89 18.00 -31.11
N ASP A 325 11.84 18.08 -30.32
CA ASP A 325 11.58 19.18 -29.37
C ASP A 325 12.30 18.98 -28.03
N GLY A 326 12.92 17.81 -27.81
CA GLY A 326 13.64 17.46 -26.59
C GLY A 326 12.75 16.84 -25.51
N ASN A 327 11.55 16.42 -25.86
CA ASN A 327 10.71 15.65 -24.96
C ASN A 327 11.24 14.22 -24.84
N VAL A 328 11.23 13.69 -23.64
CA VAL A 328 11.63 12.31 -23.36
C VAL A 328 10.38 11.45 -23.23
N TRP A 329 10.26 10.44 -24.06
CA TRP A 329 9.24 9.44 -24.02
C TRP A 329 9.79 8.20 -23.32
N ALA A 330 9.12 7.77 -22.27
CA ALA A 330 9.55 6.64 -21.43
C ALA A 330 8.44 5.60 -21.32
N ALA A 331 8.69 4.40 -21.85
CA ALA A 331 7.77 3.27 -21.74
C ALA A 331 7.97 2.54 -20.43
N ALA A 332 6.88 2.15 -19.76
CA ALA A 332 6.90 1.40 -18.51
C ALA A 332 6.61 -0.08 -18.72
N GLY A 333 7.25 -0.91 -17.91
CA GLY A 333 7.04 -2.36 -17.86
C GLY A 333 5.90 -2.77 -16.89
N SER A 334 5.19 -1.79 -16.34
CA SER A 334 4.03 -1.99 -15.47
C SER A 334 2.91 -1.04 -15.89
N ASN A 335 1.67 -1.50 -15.80
CA ASN A 335 0.45 -0.71 -16.02
C ASN A 335 0.28 -0.13 -17.45
N GLY A 336 0.98 -0.64 -18.48
CA GLY A 336 0.77 -0.24 -19.88
C GLY A 336 1.07 1.23 -20.22
N ARG A 337 1.84 1.92 -19.38
CA ARG A 337 2.00 3.38 -19.48
C ARG A 337 3.19 3.81 -20.30
N VAL A 338 2.99 4.95 -20.97
CA VAL A 338 4.07 5.70 -21.61
C VAL A 338 4.03 7.14 -21.09
N TYR A 339 5.13 7.56 -20.52
CA TYR A 339 5.31 8.89 -19.96
C TYR A 339 5.99 9.81 -20.98
N LEU A 340 5.54 11.05 -21.01
CA LEU A 340 6.15 12.15 -21.75
C LEU A 340 6.71 13.15 -20.74
N ILE A 341 8.01 13.32 -20.72
CA ILE A 341 8.72 14.26 -19.85
C ILE A 341 9.18 15.44 -20.71
N ARG A 342 8.65 16.61 -20.45
CA ARG A 342 8.98 17.83 -21.19
C ARG A 342 10.28 18.47 -20.68
N PRO A 343 10.91 19.36 -21.50
CA PRO A 343 12.10 20.08 -21.05
C PRO A 343 11.88 20.97 -19.82
N ASP A 344 10.64 21.44 -19.60
CA ASP A 344 10.23 22.22 -18.40
C ASP A 344 9.98 21.37 -17.17
N ARG A 345 10.24 20.06 -17.21
CA ARG A 345 10.02 19.06 -16.15
C ARG A 345 8.56 18.65 -15.94
N THR A 346 7.64 19.12 -16.76
CA THR A 346 6.27 18.60 -16.73
C THR A 346 6.27 17.13 -17.14
N VAL A 347 5.76 16.26 -16.28
CA VAL A 347 5.54 14.84 -16.57
C VAL A 347 4.09 14.62 -16.96
N ILE A 348 3.87 13.86 -18.02
CA ILE A 348 2.54 13.56 -18.55
C ILE A 348 2.44 12.05 -18.74
N THR A 349 1.43 11.40 -18.18
CA THR A 349 1.01 10.07 -18.61
C THR A 349 0.33 10.23 -19.97
N ALA A 350 1.04 9.87 -21.04
CA ALA A 350 0.62 10.13 -22.42
C ALA A 350 -0.24 9.01 -23.01
N PHE A 351 0.05 7.78 -22.63
CA PHE A 351 -0.72 6.59 -23.00
C PHE A 351 -0.88 5.68 -21.76
N ASP A 352 -2.04 5.07 -21.67
CA ASP A 352 -2.42 4.09 -20.67
C ASP A 352 -3.11 2.93 -21.44
N LEU A 353 -2.32 1.89 -21.76
CA LEU A 353 -2.74 0.79 -22.62
C LEU A 353 -3.24 -0.38 -21.79
N PRO A 354 -4.17 -1.20 -22.33
CA PRO A 354 -4.70 -2.34 -21.57
C PRO A 354 -3.66 -3.43 -21.28
N GLU A 355 -2.63 -3.55 -22.10
CA GLU A 355 -1.52 -4.48 -21.86
C GLU A 355 -0.60 -3.94 -20.76
N ARG A 356 -0.14 -4.81 -19.87
CA ARG A 356 0.66 -4.41 -18.71
C ARG A 356 2.02 -3.78 -19.05
N GLN A 357 2.63 -4.18 -20.16
CA GLN A 357 3.99 -3.78 -20.53
C GLN A 357 4.01 -3.10 -21.89
N VAL A 358 4.63 -1.93 -21.98
CA VAL A 358 5.08 -1.34 -23.25
C VAL A 358 6.58 -1.57 -23.36
N LEU A 359 7.03 -2.35 -24.33
CA LEU A 359 8.40 -2.84 -24.44
C LEU A 359 9.24 -2.07 -25.45
N THR A 360 8.62 -1.49 -26.48
CA THR A 360 9.35 -0.76 -27.52
C THR A 360 8.59 0.48 -28.01
N LEU A 361 9.37 1.49 -28.37
CA LEU A 361 8.93 2.76 -28.93
C LEU A 361 9.58 2.96 -30.29
N ALA A 362 8.80 3.12 -31.35
CA ALA A 362 9.27 3.39 -32.70
C ALA A 362 8.57 4.64 -33.26
N PHE A 363 9.14 5.81 -33.00
CA PHE A 363 8.62 7.07 -33.52
C PHE A 363 9.11 7.38 -34.94
N ASP A 364 8.24 7.96 -35.75
CA ASP A 364 8.56 8.39 -37.10
C ASP A 364 9.49 9.62 -37.05
N ALA A 365 10.61 9.55 -37.70
CA ALA A 365 11.57 10.67 -37.78
C ALA A 365 11.01 11.94 -38.43
N SER A 366 9.93 11.82 -39.21
CA SER A 366 9.24 12.93 -39.89
C SER A 366 8.16 13.62 -39.03
N ALA A 367 7.85 13.09 -37.85
CA ALA A 367 6.76 13.59 -36.97
C ALA A 367 7.14 14.86 -36.18
N GLN A 368 7.90 15.79 -36.79
CA GLN A 368 8.48 16.95 -36.08
C GLN A 368 7.52 18.10 -35.78
N LYS A 369 6.26 18.06 -36.19
CA LYS A 369 5.30 19.14 -35.91
C LYS A 369 3.92 18.56 -35.59
N GLY A 370 3.51 18.61 -34.31
CA GLY A 370 2.13 18.36 -33.92
C GLY A 370 1.84 17.21 -32.97
N GLY A 371 2.83 16.47 -32.52
CA GLY A 371 2.64 15.34 -31.58
C GLY A 371 3.27 14.03 -32.07
N PRO A 372 3.15 12.94 -31.33
CA PRO A 372 3.79 11.66 -31.64
C PRO A 372 3.14 11.02 -32.87
N SER A 373 3.96 10.38 -33.71
CA SER A 373 3.54 9.44 -34.74
C SER A 373 4.49 8.24 -34.74
N GLY A 374 3.97 7.05 -34.90
CA GLY A 374 4.77 5.83 -34.89
C GLY A 374 4.04 4.63 -34.33
N LEU A 375 4.82 3.70 -33.76
CA LEU A 375 4.32 2.46 -33.18
C LEU A 375 4.79 2.27 -31.73
N LEU A 376 3.92 1.72 -30.90
CA LEU A 376 4.25 1.17 -29.58
C LEU A 376 4.09 -0.35 -29.65
N GLY A 377 5.02 -1.11 -29.08
CA GLY A 377 4.92 -2.57 -28.99
C GLY A 377 4.78 -3.03 -27.56
N THR A 378 3.90 -4.01 -27.32
CA THR A 378 3.54 -4.47 -25.98
C THR A 378 3.97 -5.91 -25.70
N GLY A 379 4.14 -6.23 -24.41
CA GLY A 379 4.22 -7.59 -23.87
C GLY A 379 2.87 -8.09 -23.36
N ASP A 380 2.81 -9.34 -22.89
CA ASP A 380 1.63 -9.98 -22.25
C ASP A 380 0.35 -10.00 -23.12
N ALA A 381 0.41 -10.40 -24.32
CA ALA A 381 -0.53 -10.41 -25.43
C ALA A 381 -0.09 -9.41 -26.50
N GLY A 382 1.00 -9.75 -27.18
CA GLY A 382 1.70 -8.88 -28.10
C GLY A 382 0.78 -8.13 -29.05
N ALA A 383 0.74 -6.83 -28.89
CA ALA A 383 0.02 -5.93 -29.77
C ALA A 383 0.95 -4.80 -30.22
N LEU A 384 0.62 -4.25 -31.39
CA LEU A 384 1.16 -2.97 -31.84
C LEU A 384 0.07 -1.90 -31.70
N TYR A 385 0.46 -0.72 -31.29
CA TYR A 385 -0.39 0.45 -31.32
C TYR A 385 0.16 1.46 -32.28
N ARG A 386 -0.61 1.78 -33.33
CA ARG A 386 -0.31 2.94 -34.15
C ARG A 386 -0.75 4.18 -33.38
N ILE A 387 0.19 5.05 -33.10
CA ILE A 387 -0.07 6.34 -32.44
C ILE A 387 -0.06 7.48 -33.45
N GLY A 388 -0.82 8.54 -33.14
CA GLY A 388 -0.90 9.73 -33.97
C GLY A 388 -1.21 10.98 -33.15
N PRO A 389 -0.93 12.18 -33.73
CA PRO A 389 -1.09 13.47 -33.05
C PRO A 389 -2.57 13.90 -32.88
N ASP A 390 -3.48 13.32 -33.65
CA ASP A 390 -4.89 13.66 -33.57
C ASP A 390 -5.51 13.17 -32.26
N PRO A 391 -6.52 13.89 -31.73
CA PRO A 391 -7.25 13.42 -30.56
C PRO A 391 -7.90 12.06 -30.80
N GLN A 392 -7.82 11.19 -29.77
CA GLN A 392 -8.52 9.91 -29.77
C GLN A 392 -10.03 10.15 -29.90
N LYS A 393 -10.69 9.42 -30.79
CA LYS A 393 -12.14 9.31 -30.80
C LYS A 393 -12.57 8.59 -29.52
N ASP A 394 -13.63 9.04 -28.90
CA ASP A 394 -14.15 8.49 -27.64
C ASP A 394 -13.13 8.54 -26.48
N ALA A 395 -12.28 9.58 -26.49
CA ALA A 395 -11.35 9.82 -25.40
C ALA A 395 -12.11 9.97 -24.07
N HIS A 396 -11.70 9.22 -23.06
CA HIS A 396 -12.31 9.26 -21.74
C HIS A 396 -11.34 8.93 -20.63
N TYR A 397 -11.65 9.44 -19.46
CA TYR A 397 -10.99 9.12 -18.20
C TYR A 397 -12.00 8.49 -17.26
N ILE A 398 -11.64 7.39 -16.63
CA ILE A 398 -12.45 6.72 -15.61
C ILE A 398 -11.71 6.81 -14.29
N THR A 399 -12.34 7.35 -13.23
CA THR A 399 -11.72 7.46 -11.91
C THR A 399 -11.48 6.09 -11.31
N LYS A 400 -10.56 6.01 -10.36
CA LYS A 400 -10.57 4.88 -9.43
C LYS A 400 -11.97 4.72 -8.82
N VAL A 401 -12.27 3.53 -8.35
CA VAL A 401 -13.49 3.27 -7.58
C VAL A 401 -13.38 3.99 -6.23
N PHE A 402 -14.29 4.88 -5.97
CA PHE A 402 -14.43 5.53 -4.68
C PHE A 402 -15.20 4.63 -3.71
N ASP A 403 -14.69 4.44 -2.49
CA ASP A 403 -15.35 3.71 -1.40
C ASP A 403 -15.85 4.70 -0.35
N ALA A 404 -17.16 4.84 -0.22
CA ALA A 404 -17.79 5.63 0.83
C ALA A 404 -17.83 4.92 2.19
N GLN A 405 -17.22 3.73 2.31
CA GLN A 405 -17.19 2.82 3.46
C GLN A 405 -18.56 2.19 3.78
N PHE A 406 -19.64 2.92 3.63
CA PHE A 406 -21.02 2.48 3.83
C PHE A 406 -21.88 2.86 2.61
N PRO A 407 -23.04 2.22 2.41
CA PRO A 407 -23.99 2.70 1.42
C PRO A 407 -24.24 4.19 1.62
N ALA A 408 -24.16 4.97 0.55
CA ALA A 408 -24.27 6.42 0.61
C ALA A 408 -25.31 6.93 -0.37
N ARG A 409 -25.95 8.05 -0.03
CA ARG A 409 -26.65 8.91 -0.99
C ARG A 409 -25.65 9.81 -1.68
N TRP A 410 -25.73 9.87 -2.98
CA TRP A 410 -24.92 10.75 -3.79
C TRP A 410 -25.62 12.11 -3.90
N GLY A 411 -24.87 13.17 -3.62
CA GLY A 411 -25.31 14.55 -3.77
C GLY A 411 -24.93 15.12 -5.13
N ASN A 412 -24.26 16.26 -5.13
CA ASN A 412 -23.78 16.91 -6.34
C ASN A 412 -22.37 16.44 -6.70
N LEU A 413 -22.12 16.34 -8.01
CA LEU A 413 -20.81 16.31 -8.63
C LEU A 413 -20.48 17.71 -9.11
N ALA A 414 -19.47 18.34 -8.55
CA ALA A 414 -18.93 19.60 -9.04
C ALA A 414 -17.58 19.32 -9.75
N TRP A 415 -17.30 20.12 -10.79
CA TRP A 415 -16.04 19.98 -11.55
C TRP A 415 -15.55 21.35 -12.04
N ARG A 416 -14.23 21.43 -12.25
CA ARG A 416 -13.61 22.51 -13.03
C ARG A 416 -13.02 21.95 -14.31
N GLY A 417 -13.37 22.55 -15.42
CA GLY A 417 -12.89 22.10 -16.73
C GLY A 417 -13.44 22.95 -17.84
N ARG A 418 -12.93 22.80 -19.05
CA ARG A 418 -13.37 23.53 -20.22
C ARG A 418 -13.43 22.65 -21.46
N GLY A 419 -14.11 23.14 -22.49
CA GLY A 419 -14.27 22.44 -23.75
C GLY A 419 -15.50 21.54 -23.76
N ALA A 420 -15.49 20.52 -24.61
CA ALA A 420 -16.58 19.56 -24.73
C ALA A 420 -16.40 18.41 -23.75
N LEU A 421 -16.54 18.71 -22.45
CA LEU A 421 -16.45 17.73 -21.37
C LEU A 421 -17.83 17.12 -21.13
N THR A 422 -17.90 15.79 -20.99
CA THR A 422 -19.09 15.06 -20.55
C THR A 422 -18.76 14.27 -19.29
N LEU A 423 -19.71 14.21 -18.35
CA LEU A 423 -19.52 13.45 -17.12
C LEU A 423 -20.64 12.44 -16.96
N GLU A 424 -20.31 11.25 -16.49
CA GLU A 424 -21.24 10.18 -16.15
C GLU A 424 -20.78 9.50 -14.88
N THR A 425 -21.72 8.99 -14.13
CA THR A 425 -21.45 8.25 -12.88
C THR A 425 -22.11 6.89 -12.90
N ARG A 426 -21.54 5.95 -12.17
CA ARG A 426 -22.17 4.66 -11.84
C ARG A 426 -21.85 4.29 -10.40
N SER A 427 -22.73 3.53 -9.76
CA SER A 427 -22.57 3.10 -8.37
C SER A 427 -22.84 1.61 -8.19
N GLY A 428 -22.33 1.05 -7.10
CA GLY A 428 -22.49 -0.36 -6.75
C GLY A 428 -22.15 -0.65 -5.30
N ASN A 429 -22.23 -1.93 -4.94
CA ASN A 429 -21.92 -2.41 -3.58
C ASN A 429 -20.78 -3.44 -3.54
N THR A 430 -20.05 -3.63 -4.64
CA THR A 430 -18.86 -4.47 -4.77
C THR A 430 -17.65 -3.58 -5.08
N SER A 431 -16.48 -3.91 -4.55
CA SER A 431 -15.25 -3.11 -4.72
C SER A 431 -14.75 -3.06 -6.17
N HIS A 432 -15.14 -4.03 -6.99
CA HIS A 432 -14.83 -4.06 -8.41
C HIS A 432 -16.13 -3.98 -9.20
N PRO A 433 -16.24 -3.09 -10.18
CA PRO A 433 -17.43 -2.98 -11.01
C PRO A 433 -17.78 -4.28 -11.71
N ASP A 434 -19.00 -4.75 -11.50
CA ASP A 434 -19.55 -5.97 -12.08
C ASP A 434 -20.96 -5.75 -12.64
N LYS A 435 -21.67 -6.82 -12.98
CA LYS A 435 -23.02 -6.75 -13.55
C LYS A 435 -24.11 -6.25 -12.58
N THR A 436 -23.78 -6.14 -11.28
CA THR A 436 -24.69 -5.63 -10.25
C THR A 436 -24.60 -4.12 -10.08
N TRP A 437 -23.59 -3.48 -10.66
CA TRP A 437 -23.47 -2.03 -10.67
C TRP A 437 -24.53 -1.40 -11.57
N SER A 438 -24.90 -0.17 -11.26
CA SER A 438 -25.77 0.62 -12.14
C SER A 438 -25.10 0.87 -13.50
N GLY A 439 -25.90 1.15 -14.51
CA GLY A 439 -25.42 1.72 -15.75
C GLY A 439 -24.81 3.12 -15.54
N TRP A 440 -24.03 3.58 -16.52
CA TRP A 440 -23.57 4.95 -16.56
C TRP A 440 -24.73 5.92 -16.73
N SER A 441 -24.79 6.96 -15.90
CA SER A 441 -25.86 7.98 -15.90
C SER A 441 -25.22 9.36 -15.95
N ALA A 442 -25.67 10.18 -16.87
CA ALA A 442 -25.22 11.56 -16.98
C ALA A 442 -25.89 12.44 -15.92
N PRO A 443 -25.18 13.40 -15.29
CA PRO A 443 -25.82 14.42 -14.48
C PRO A 443 -26.70 15.31 -15.34
N PRO A 444 -27.84 15.80 -14.81
CA PRO A 444 -28.85 16.50 -15.59
C PRO A 444 -28.45 17.87 -16.15
N LYS A 445 -27.34 18.44 -15.75
CA LYS A 445 -26.84 19.73 -16.27
C LYS A 445 -25.42 19.60 -16.80
N GLN A 446 -25.24 19.89 -18.08
CA GLN A 446 -23.95 20.15 -18.71
C GLN A 446 -23.52 21.61 -18.40
N PRO A 447 -22.19 21.91 -18.38
CA PRO A 447 -21.74 23.28 -18.18
C PRO A 447 -22.36 24.22 -19.21
N GLU A 448 -22.80 25.39 -18.77
CA GLU A 448 -23.23 26.45 -19.66
C GLU A 448 -22.06 26.86 -20.56
N LYS A 449 -22.34 27.13 -21.84
CA LYS A 449 -21.33 27.49 -22.84
C LYS A 449 -20.52 28.71 -22.39
N GLY A 450 -19.22 28.50 -22.08
CA GLY A 450 -18.31 29.54 -21.60
C GLY A 450 -18.06 29.53 -20.07
N SER A 451 -18.68 28.66 -19.30
CA SER A 451 -18.34 28.42 -17.90
C SER A 451 -17.25 27.34 -17.79
N ASP A 452 -16.16 27.64 -17.08
CA ASP A 452 -15.11 26.67 -16.77
C ASP A 452 -15.46 25.75 -15.61
N ASN A 453 -16.60 25.97 -14.94
CA ASN A 453 -17.08 25.22 -13.79
C ASN A 453 -18.48 24.64 -14.05
N GLY A 454 -18.71 23.46 -13.53
CA GLY A 454 -20.01 22.80 -13.59
C GLY A 454 -20.40 22.17 -12.26
N ASN A 455 -21.70 21.94 -12.12
CA ASN A 455 -22.28 21.27 -10.98
C ASN A 455 -23.56 20.56 -11.41
N GLY A 456 -23.72 19.30 -11.04
CA GLY A 456 -24.89 18.50 -11.36
C GLY A 456 -25.18 17.44 -10.32
N HIS A 457 -26.47 17.16 -10.08
CA HIS A 457 -26.86 16.10 -9.15
C HIS A 457 -26.50 14.72 -9.74
N ILE A 458 -25.92 13.84 -8.91
CA ILE A 458 -25.58 12.47 -9.31
C ILE A 458 -26.86 11.65 -9.37
N ALA A 459 -27.15 11.10 -10.56
CA ALA A 459 -28.37 10.31 -10.80
C ALA A 459 -28.19 8.80 -10.49
N SER A 460 -26.95 8.35 -10.22
CA SER A 460 -26.67 6.96 -9.82
C SER A 460 -27.39 6.62 -8.51
N PRO A 461 -27.93 5.39 -8.37
CA PRO A 461 -28.63 4.97 -7.16
C PRO A 461 -27.70 4.98 -5.94
N PRO A 462 -28.24 5.05 -4.70
CA PRO A 462 -27.45 4.90 -3.49
C PRO A 462 -26.62 3.60 -3.51
N GLY A 463 -25.39 3.67 -3.03
CA GLY A 463 -24.48 2.53 -2.98
C GLY A 463 -23.22 2.86 -2.20
N ARG A 464 -22.40 1.86 -1.88
CA ARG A 464 -21.13 2.05 -1.16
C ARG A 464 -20.04 2.62 -2.09
N TYR A 465 -20.05 2.21 -3.35
CA TYR A 465 -18.99 2.56 -4.30
C TYR A 465 -19.53 3.45 -5.43
N LEU A 466 -18.70 4.40 -5.85
CA LEU A 466 -18.97 5.31 -6.98
C LEU A 466 -17.79 5.32 -7.94
N GLN A 467 -18.08 5.46 -9.22
CA GLN A 467 -17.08 5.70 -10.25
C GLN A 467 -17.58 6.75 -11.22
N ILE A 468 -16.67 7.62 -11.69
CA ILE A 468 -16.98 8.71 -12.61
C ILE A 468 -16.25 8.46 -13.93
N ARG A 469 -16.94 8.66 -15.05
CA ARG A 469 -16.37 8.70 -16.39
C ARG A 469 -16.45 10.12 -16.93
N ALA A 470 -15.30 10.67 -17.34
CA ALA A 470 -15.21 11.95 -18.01
C ALA A 470 -14.88 11.73 -19.48
N GLY A 471 -15.72 12.16 -20.39
CA GLY A 471 -15.51 12.11 -21.83
C GLY A 471 -14.94 13.43 -22.37
N PHE A 472 -14.00 13.36 -23.33
CA PHE A 472 -13.25 14.50 -23.89
C PHE A 472 -13.56 14.66 -25.38
N GLY A 473 -14.52 15.51 -25.70
CA GLY A 473 -15.08 15.72 -27.06
C GLY A 473 -14.34 16.76 -27.90
N GLY A 474 -13.02 16.83 -27.90
CA GLY A 474 -12.27 17.73 -28.75
C GLY A 474 -10.88 18.11 -28.24
N ALA A 475 -10.01 18.62 -29.11
CA ALA A 475 -8.58 18.84 -28.85
C ALA A 475 -8.23 19.81 -27.71
N ARG A 476 -9.17 20.60 -27.21
CA ARG A 476 -8.96 21.59 -26.15
C ARG A 476 -9.77 21.33 -24.90
N THR A 477 -10.26 20.12 -24.73
CA THR A 477 -11.01 19.73 -23.55
C THR A 477 -10.04 19.47 -22.39
N VAL A 478 -10.35 20.05 -21.23
CA VAL A 478 -9.53 19.97 -20.01
C VAL A 478 -10.43 19.71 -18.81
N LEU A 479 -10.03 18.82 -17.95
CA LEU A 479 -10.59 18.59 -16.61
C LEU A 479 -9.50 18.85 -15.57
N ARG A 480 -9.79 19.66 -14.54
CA ARG A 480 -8.85 20.04 -13.48
C ARG A 480 -9.19 19.45 -12.13
N ASP A 481 -10.46 19.38 -11.79
CA ASP A 481 -10.88 18.73 -10.56
C ASP A 481 -12.28 18.16 -10.63
N LEU A 482 -12.53 17.21 -9.74
CA LEU A 482 -13.83 16.63 -9.47
C LEU A 482 -14.05 16.65 -7.97
N THR A 483 -15.26 17.03 -7.56
CA THR A 483 -15.71 17.05 -6.17
C THR A 483 -17.06 16.36 -6.06
N VAL A 484 -17.12 15.29 -5.30
CA VAL A 484 -18.35 14.55 -5.01
C VAL A 484 -18.80 14.86 -3.60
N TYR A 485 -20.04 15.32 -3.46
CA TYR A 485 -20.71 15.45 -2.18
C TYR A 485 -21.56 14.20 -1.96
N TYR A 486 -21.44 13.59 -0.78
CA TYR A 486 -22.19 12.37 -0.46
C TYR A 486 -22.54 12.30 1.02
N GLN A 487 -23.57 11.53 1.33
CA GLN A 487 -24.01 11.29 2.69
C GLN A 487 -24.01 9.77 2.93
N PRO A 488 -23.10 9.23 3.76
CA PRO A 488 -23.11 7.82 4.11
C PRO A 488 -24.32 7.47 4.98
N GLN A 489 -24.72 6.22 4.96
CA GLN A 489 -25.74 5.69 5.86
C GLN A 489 -25.22 5.71 7.29
N ASN A 490 -26.01 6.27 8.21
CA ASN A 490 -25.72 6.25 9.63
C ASN A 490 -25.55 4.82 10.15
N GLN A 491 -24.49 4.57 10.94
CA GLN A 491 -24.20 3.29 11.56
C GLN A 491 -24.48 3.35 13.05
N ARG A 492 -25.14 2.32 13.56
CA ARG A 492 -25.48 2.25 14.99
C ARG A 492 -24.21 2.08 15.83
N PRO A 493 -23.94 2.98 16.80
CA PRO A 493 -22.89 2.73 17.79
C PRO A 493 -23.23 1.47 18.59
N ARG A 494 -22.24 0.69 18.96
CA ARG A 494 -22.42 -0.56 19.72
C ARG A 494 -21.61 -0.54 20.99
N VAL A 495 -22.27 -0.46 22.14
CA VAL A 495 -21.60 -0.73 23.43
C VAL A 495 -21.18 -2.20 23.43
N ALA A 496 -19.88 -2.46 23.44
CA ALA A 496 -19.30 -3.79 23.30
C ALA A 496 -19.01 -4.43 24.67
N GLU A 497 -18.68 -3.61 25.68
CA GLU A 497 -18.25 -4.08 26.99
C GLU A 497 -18.52 -3.01 28.06
N ILE A 498 -18.85 -3.44 29.27
CA ILE A 498 -18.95 -2.60 30.46
C ILE A 498 -18.10 -3.26 31.56
N THR A 499 -17.16 -2.53 32.11
CA THR A 499 -16.33 -2.92 33.26
C THR A 499 -16.74 -2.10 34.47
N VAL A 500 -17.05 -2.80 35.57
CA VAL A 500 -17.44 -2.18 36.85
C VAL A 500 -16.36 -2.50 37.89
N GLY A 501 -15.83 -1.47 38.54
CA GLY A 501 -14.78 -1.59 39.54
C GLY A 501 -13.36 -1.66 38.94
N GLU A 502 -12.39 -2.09 39.71
CA GLU A 502 -11.03 -2.39 39.25
C GLU A 502 -11.01 -3.76 38.59
N ASP A 503 -10.18 -3.95 37.54
CA ASP A 503 -10.07 -5.22 36.82
C ASP A 503 -9.90 -6.41 37.80
N ALA A 504 -10.75 -7.41 37.66
CA ALA A 504 -10.70 -8.67 38.44
C ALA A 504 -9.37 -9.47 38.27
N THR A 505 -8.46 -9.00 37.43
CA THR A 505 -7.11 -9.54 37.24
C THR A 505 -6.10 -9.01 38.27
N GLN A 506 -6.43 -7.99 39.05
CA GLN A 506 -5.59 -7.58 40.18
C GLN A 506 -5.83 -8.61 41.31
N LYS A 507 -4.80 -9.38 41.64
CA LYS A 507 -4.76 -10.29 42.82
C LYS A 507 -5.34 -9.53 44.00
N HIS A 508 -6.23 -10.17 44.77
CA HIS A 508 -6.63 -9.73 46.09
C HIS A 508 -5.40 -9.37 46.92
N VAL A 509 -5.08 -8.08 46.94
CA VAL A 509 -4.06 -7.55 47.84
C VAL A 509 -4.80 -7.27 49.15
N SER A 510 -4.45 -8.01 50.19
CA SER A 510 -4.99 -7.82 51.52
C SER A 510 -5.07 -6.34 51.89
N ALA A 511 -6.14 -5.92 52.53
CA ALA A 511 -6.30 -4.54 53.05
C ALA A 511 -5.11 -4.10 53.91
N PHE A 512 -4.43 -5.05 54.55
CA PHE A 512 -3.19 -4.84 55.29
C PHE A 512 -2.02 -4.41 54.38
N SER A 513 -1.93 -4.95 53.16
CA SER A 513 -0.89 -4.65 52.20
C SER A 513 -1.09 -3.31 51.50
N ARG A 514 -2.29 -2.75 51.55
CA ARG A 514 -2.61 -1.41 50.97
C ARG A 514 -2.27 -0.22 51.89
N GLY A 515 -1.57 -0.44 52.97
CA GLY A 515 -1.14 0.63 53.88
C GLY A 515 -2.27 1.38 54.58
N GLY A 516 -3.39 0.73 54.85
CA GLY A 516 -4.50 1.26 55.66
C GLY A 516 -5.34 2.34 55.00
N LYS A 517 -5.32 2.46 53.64
CA LYS A 517 -6.26 3.39 52.97
C LYS A 517 -7.68 2.85 53.11
N PRO A 518 -8.62 3.66 53.67
CA PRO A 518 -9.99 3.25 53.72
C PRO A 518 -10.55 3.01 52.31
N ARG A 519 -11.48 2.08 52.20
CA ARG A 519 -12.24 1.88 50.97
C ARG A 519 -12.85 3.17 50.50
N SER A 520 -12.80 3.44 49.20
CA SER A 520 -13.55 4.51 48.55
C SER A 520 -14.92 3.97 48.13
N PRO A 521 -16.05 4.61 48.52
CA PRO A 521 -17.38 4.23 48.02
C PRO A 521 -17.56 4.54 46.54
N VAL A 522 -16.49 5.00 45.83
CA VAL A 522 -16.53 5.34 44.42
C VAL A 522 -16.23 4.11 43.57
N VAL A 523 -17.22 3.70 42.80
CA VAL A 523 -17.12 2.61 41.82
C VAL A 523 -16.74 3.22 40.45
N LYS A 524 -15.65 2.75 39.86
CA LYS A 524 -15.24 3.16 38.51
C LYS A 524 -16.01 2.36 37.47
N LEU A 525 -16.71 3.06 36.59
CA LEU A 525 -17.43 2.50 35.46
C LEU A 525 -16.64 2.83 34.19
N ARG A 526 -16.36 1.84 33.36
CA ARG A 526 -15.74 2.01 32.05
C ARG A 526 -16.51 1.19 31.02
N TRP A 527 -16.55 1.68 29.80
CA TRP A 527 -17.18 0.96 28.71
C TRP A 527 -16.43 1.19 27.40
N ARG A 528 -16.51 0.19 26.52
CA ARG A 528 -15.96 0.24 25.18
C ARG A 528 -17.09 0.27 24.17
N VAL A 529 -16.94 1.12 23.15
CA VAL A 529 -17.95 1.28 22.09
C VAL A 529 -17.29 1.13 20.73
N ASP A 530 -17.89 0.30 19.88
CA ASP A 530 -17.58 0.21 18.46
C ASP A 530 -18.41 1.29 17.76
N ASN A 531 -17.74 2.22 17.06
CA ASN A 531 -18.35 3.38 16.39
C ASN A 531 -17.81 3.43 14.95
N PRO A 532 -18.46 2.74 13.99
CA PRO A 532 -17.88 2.49 12.68
C PRO A 532 -17.79 3.72 11.77
N ASP A 533 -18.67 4.71 11.95
CA ASP A 533 -18.77 5.95 11.15
C ASP A 533 -18.15 7.16 11.83
N GLU A 534 -17.53 6.94 13.01
CA GLU A 534 -16.78 7.95 13.77
C GLU A 534 -17.63 9.16 14.24
N ASP A 535 -18.95 8.96 14.43
CA ASP A 535 -19.84 9.98 14.93
C ASP A 535 -19.51 10.42 16.38
N GLU A 536 -19.86 11.66 16.71
CA GLU A 536 -19.75 12.13 18.10
C GLU A 536 -20.81 11.46 18.97
N LEU A 537 -20.37 10.60 19.89
CA LEU A 537 -21.25 9.85 20.76
C LEU A 537 -21.48 10.57 22.09
N ILE A 538 -22.68 10.38 22.64
CA ILE A 538 -23.01 10.67 24.02
C ILE A 538 -23.46 9.40 24.74
N TYR A 539 -23.28 9.42 26.05
CA TYR A 539 -23.61 8.29 26.91
C TYR A 539 -24.53 8.69 28.04
N ARG A 540 -25.51 7.80 28.31
CA ARG A 540 -26.40 7.90 29.47
C ARG A 540 -26.23 6.64 30.31
N LEU A 541 -26.01 6.82 31.62
CA LEU A 541 -25.84 5.73 32.56
C LEU A 541 -27.08 5.59 33.42
N SER A 542 -27.46 4.38 33.74
CA SER A 542 -28.50 4.07 34.71
C SER A 542 -28.19 2.78 35.47
N TYR A 543 -28.72 2.69 36.68
CA TYR A 543 -28.59 1.51 37.52
C TYR A 543 -29.94 1.01 37.98
N ARG A 544 -30.02 -0.25 38.36
CA ARG A 544 -31.13 -0.84 39.11
C ARG A 544 -30.61 -1.95 40.02
N GLU A 545 -31.32 -2.23 41.10
CA GLU A 545 -31.07 -3.40 41.92
C GLU A 545 -31.44 -4.67 41.14
N GLU A 546 -30.76 -5.77 41.42
CA GLU A 546 -31.09 -7.07 40.84
C GLU A 546 -32.50 -7.51 41.26
N GLY A 547 -33.36 -7.83 40.28
CA GLY A 547 -34.77 -8.12 40.52
C GLY A 547 -35.72 -6.91 40.37
N GLU A 548 -35.23 -5.66 40.43
CA GLU A 548 -36.03 -4.49 40.10
C GLU A 548 -36.23 -4.31 38.58
N THR A 549 -37.32 -3.64 38.17
CA THR A 549 -37.58 -3.32 36.76
C THR A 549 -37.24 -1.86 36.38
N ASN A 550 -37.24 -0.98 37.37
CA ASN A 550 -37.10 0.46 37.14
C ASN A 550 -35.64 0.90 37.12
N TRP A 551 -35.27 1.60 36.08
CA TRP A 551 -33.93 2.18 35.93
C TRP A 551 -33.85 3.56 36.58
N LYS A 552 -32.84 3.80 37.39
CA LYS A 552 -32.52 5.06 38.04
C LYS A 552 -31.29 5.68 37.34
N PRO A 553 -31.27 6.99 37.03
CA PRO A 553 -30.14 7.58 36.35
C PRO A 553 -28.88 7.63 37.23
N ILE A 554 -27.71 7.50 36.64
CA ILE A 554 -26.42 7.78 37.25
C ILE A 554 -25.90 9.09 36.66
N GLY A 555 -25.42 10.01 37.49
CA GLY A 555 -24.91 11.29 37.07
C GLY A 555 -25.97 12.39 36.97
N GLY A 556 -25.61 13.52 36.37
CA GLY A 556 -26.49 14.68 36.19
C GLY A 556 -27.43 14.57 34.99
N ALA A 557 -28.15 15.65 34.67
CA ALA A 557 -29.01 15.74 33.51
C ALA A 557 -28.26 15.77 32.17
N GLU A 558 -26.98 16.17 32.17
CA GLU A 558 -26.14 16.26 30.97
C GLU A 558 -25.56 14.89 30.62
N PRO A 559 -25.66 14.49 29.35
CA PRO A 559 -25.04 13.25 28.86
C PRO A 559 -23.51 13.31 28.93
N LEU A 560 -22.89 12.17 29.14
CA LEU A 560 -21.43 12.03 29.13
C LEU A 560 -20.89 11.98 27.70
N THR A 561 -19.66 12.48 27.51
CA THR A 561 -18.94 12.41 26.24
C THR A 561 -17.69 11.51 26.29
N ARG A 562 -17.36 10.97 27.46
CA ARG A 562 -16.24 10.07 27.70
C ARG A 562 -16.73 8.68 28.11
N THR A 563 -15.91 7.70 27.95
CA THR A 563 -16.23 6.28 28.14
C THR A 563 -15.88 5.78 29.55
N GLU A 564 -15.84 6.69 30.51
CA GLU A 564 -15.61 6.36 31.93
C GLU A 564 -16.39 7.31 32.84
N TYR A 565 -16.77 6.81 34.00
CA TYR A 565 -17.45 7.57 35.04
C TYR A 565 -17.10 7.03 36.43
N GLU A 566 -16.91 7.93 37.40
CA GLU A 566 -16.74 7.59 38.81
C GLU A 566 -18.07 7.77 39.53
N TRP A 567 -18.68 6.65 39.90
CA TRP A 567 -19.96 6.65 40.59
C TRP A 567 -19.78 6.52 42.10
N ASN A 568 -20.19 7.54 42.85
CA ASN A 568 -20.24 7.51 44.31
C ASN A 568 -21.47 6.70 44.74
N THR A 569 -21.28 5.56 45.42
CA THR A 569 -22.33 4.67 45.87
C THR A 569 -22.68 4.87 47.38
N GLU A 570 -22.10 5.85 48.07
CA GLU A 570 -22.29 6.07 49.53
C GLU A 570 -23.77 6.21 49.95
N SER A 571 -24.60 6.79 49.10
CA SER A 571 -26.05 6.96 49.33
C SER A 571 -26.91 5.83 48.72
N ILE A 572 -26.29 4.82 48.15
CA ILE A 572 -26.99 3.67 47.54
C ILE A 572 -27.13 2.57 48.61
N PRO A 573 -28.30 1.99 48.82
CA PRO A 573 -28.46 0.84 49.72
C PRO A 573 -27.54 -0.33 49.29
N ASP A 574 -27.06 -1.09 50.26
CA ASP A 574 -26.25 -2.26 49.94
C ASP A 574 -27.13 -3.32 49.25
N GLY A 575 -26.52 -3.99 48.26
CA GLY A 575 -27.21 -4.97 47.42
C GLY A 575 -26.49 -5.22 46.10
N ASN A 576 -27.08 -6.14 45.28
CA ASN A 576 -26.57 -6.41 43.95
C ASN A 576 -27.20 -5.47 42.91
N TYR A 577 -26.38 -4.81 42.11
CA TYR A 577 -26.80 -3.84 41.14
C TYR A 577 -26.34 -4.17 39.72
N ILE A 578 -27.09 -3.70 38.73
CA ILE A 578 -26.82 -3.81 37.31
C ILE A 578 -26.74 -2.41 36.75
N ILE A 579 -25.69 -2.13 35.97
CA ILE A 579 -25.51 -0.86 35.24
C ILE A 579 -26.00 -1.06 33.81
N ARG A 580 -26.68 -0.05 33.27
CA ARG A 580 -26.96 0.07 31.85
C ARG A 580 -26.26 1.31 31.29
N VAL A 581 -25.52 1.11 30.19
CA VAL A 581 -24.91 2.15 29.37
C VAL A 581 -25.71 2.25 28.08
N ILE A 582 -26.14 3.45 27.72
CA ILE A 582 -26.75 3.78 26.44
C ILE A 582 -25.80 4.69 25.71
N ALA A 583 -25.36 4.30 24.50
CA ALA A 583 -24.60 5.14 23.59
C ALA A 583 -25.55 5.65 22.49
N SER A 584 -25.47 6.93 22.17
CA SER A 584 -26.30 7.57 21.12
C SER A 584 -25.45 8.51 20.29
N ASP A 585 -25.72 8.57 18.99
CA ASP A 585 -25.08 9.44 17.99
C ASP A 585 -25.88 10.72 17.72
N GLU A 586 -26.84 11.07 18.59
CA GLU A 586 -27.74 12.22 18.44
C GLU A 586 -27.06 13.59 18.31
N ARG A 587 -25.73 13.67 18.58
CA ARG A 587 -24.96 14.89 18.34
C ARG A 587 -24.56 15.08 16.89
N SER A 588 -24.33 14.01 16.19
CA SER A 588 -23.93 14.01 14.77
C SER A 588 -25.15 13.92 13.84
N ASN A 589 -26.29 13.48 14.34
CA ASN A 589 -27.44 13.10 13.54
C ASN A 589 -28.71 13.83 13.96
N PRO A 590 -29.61 14.17 13.01
CA PRO A 590 -30.95 14.65 13.34
C PRO A 590 -31.68 13.65 14.27
N ARG A 591 -32.50 14.18 15.17
CA ARG A 591 -33.16 13.38 16.21
C ARG A 591 -33.97 12.19 15.66
N GLU A 592 -34.56 12.34 14.49
CA GLU A 592 -35.33 11.31 13.79
C GLU A 592 -34.46 10.19 13.18
N ASP A 593 -33.18 10.49 12.93
CA ASP A 593 -32.22 9.59 12.31
C ASP A 593 -31.16 9.09 13.29
N ALA A 594 -31.15 9.63 14.51
CA ALA A 594 -30.21 9.23 15.56
C ALA A 594 -30.43 7.76 15.96
N LEU A 595 -29.33 7.05 16.13
CA LEU A 595 -29.33 5.65 16.51
C LEU A 595 -28.71 5.49 17.90
N GLU A 596 -29.22 4.53 18.64
CA GLU A 596 -28.70 4.21 19.97
C GLU A 596 -28.55 2.69 20.18
N HIS A 597 -27.66 2.33 21.07
CA HIS A 597 -27.48 0.97 21.57
C HIS A 597 -27.27 0.97 23.07
N SER A 598 -27.84 -0.01 23.75
CA SER A 598 -27.64 -0.19 25.18
C SER A 598 -27.08 -1.56 25.50
N LEU A 599 -26.25 -1.61 26.53
CA LEU A 599 -25.72 -2.83 27.14
C LEU A 599 -25.91 -2.74 28.65
N THR A 600 -26.11 -3.90 29.30
CA THR A 600 -26.14 -4.03 30.74
C THR A 600 -24.93 -4.79 31.22
N SER A 601 -24.39 -4.41 32.39
CA SER A 601 -23.33 -5.15 33.07
C SER A 601 -23.83 -6.47 33.66
N THR A 602 -22.91 -7.33 34.06
CA THR A 602 -23.19 -8.36 35.07
C THR A 602 -23.55 -7.72 36.41
N PRO A 603 -24.32 -8.38 37.29
CA PRO A 603 -24.54 -7.92 38.65
C PRO A 603 -23.23 -7.73 39.41
N PHE A 604 -23.13 -6.69 40.22
CA PHE A 604 -22.00 -6.43 41.12
C PHE A 604 -22.51 -5.95 42.47
N LEU A 605 -21.73 -6.22 43.51
CA LEU A 605 -22.10 -5.89 44.88
C LEU A 605 -21.76 -4.42 45.21
N VAL A 606 -22.72 -3.67 45.71
CA VAL A 606 -22.52 -2.43 46.46
C VAL A 606 -22.68 -2.77 47.94
N ASP A 607 -21.62 -2.62 48.70
CA ASP A 607 -21.60 -2.87 50.13
C ASP A 607 -20.77 -1.76 50.80
N ASN A 608 -21.45 -0.86 51.51
CA ASN A 608 -20.87 0.29 52.20
C ASN A 608 -20.89 0.15 53.72
N ARG A 609 -21.42 -0.99 54.21
CA ARG A 609 -21.45 -1.28 55.64
C ARG A 609 -20.12 -1.79 56.13
N LYS A 610 -19.88 -1.51 57.41
CA LYS A 610 -18.69 -2.01 58.07
C LYS A 610 -19.08 -3.27 58.86
N PRO A 611 -18.24 -4.29 58.88
CA PRO A 611 -18.50 -5.44 59.76
C PRO A 611 -18.54 -5.01 61.23
N GLU A 612 -19.47 -5.59 61.95
CA GLU A 612 -19.67 -5.38 63.37
C GLU A 612 -18.94 -6.48 64.18
N LEU A 613 -18.24 -6.04 65.23
CA LEU A 613 -17.56 -6.88 66.18
C LEU A 613 -18.40 -6.95 67.47
N SER A 614 -18.87 -8.15 67.81
CA SER A 614 -19.72 -8.38 69.00
C SER A 614 -19.14 -9.45 69.92
N ASP A 615 -19.61 -9.49 71.18
CA ASP A 615 -19.22 -10.46 72.18
C ASP A 615 -17.72 -10.59 72.44
N VAL A 616 -16.94 -9.51 72.12
CA VAL A 616 -15.49 -9.52 72.28
C VAL A 616 -15.11 -9.51 73.75
N LYS A 617 -14.39 -10.57 74.18
CA LYS A 617 -13.94 -10.77 75.56
C LYS A 617 -12.49 -11.21 75.59
N VAL A 618 -11.79 -10.77 76.63
CA VAL A 618 -10.42 -11.21 76.90
C VAL A 618 -10.37 -11.95 78.24
N ALA A 619 -10.04 -13.21 78.11
CA ALA A 619 -9.61 -14.05 79.26
C ALA A 619 -8.17 -14.45 79.01
N TYR A 620 -7.25 -13.50 79.39
CA TYR A 620 -5.83 -13.65 79.03
C TYR A 620 -5.33 -15.04 79.40
N PRO A 621 -4.63 -15.71 78.47
CA PRO A 621 -4.05 -15.21 77.22
C PRO A 621 -4.96 -15.36 75.97
N VAL A 622 -6.24 -15.54 76.05
CA VAL A 622 -7.16 -15.75 74.95
C VAL A 622 -8.13 -14.58 74.81
N ALA A 623 -8.26 -14.03 73.57
CA ALA A 623 -9.33 -13.17 73.18
C ALA A 623 -10.30 -13.90 72.26
N SER A 624 -11.60 -13.72 72.45
CA SER A 624 -12.64 -14.37 71.61
C SER A 624 -13.75 -13.35 71.33
N GLY A 625 -14.50 -13.57 70.27
CA GLY A 625 -15.62 -12.77 69.85
C GLY A 625 -16.21 -13.21 68.54
N ARG A 626 -17.02 -12.37 67.96
CA ARG A 626 -17.69 -12.57 66.68
C ARG A 626 -17.54 -11.33 65.83
N ALA A 627 -17.22 -11.52 64.56
CA ALA A 627 -17.33 -10.54 63.50
C ALA A 627 -18.53 -10.88 62.62
N HIS A 628 -19.34 -9.90 62.26
CA HIS A 628 -20.51 -10.13 61.40
C HIS A 628 -20.68 -8.96 60.43
N ASP A 629 -20.94 -9.32 59.18
CA ASP A 629 -21.39 -8.41 58.12
C ASP A 629 -22.74 -8.84 57.58
N SER A 630 -23.53 -7.91 57.05
CA SER A 630 -24.89 -8.20 56.58
C SER A 630 -24.95 -8.66 55.15
N PHE A 631 -23.91 -8.41 54.33
CA PHE A 631 -23.92 -8.63 52.88
C PHE A 631 -22.73 -9.41 52.36
N SER A 632 -21.55 -9.20 52.92
CA SER A 632 -20.34 -9.82 52.43
C SER A 632 -19.64 -10.67 53.49
N ALA A 633 -18.88 -11.66 53.03
CA ALA A 633 -18.11 -12.50 53.97
C ALA A 633 -16.99 -11.69 54.64
N ILE A 634 -16.65 -12.05 55.89
CA ILE A 634 -15.45 -11.51 56.53
C ILE A 634 -14.22 -12.07 55.78
N SER A 635 -13.30 -11.20 55.44
CA SER A 635 -12.10 -11.52 54.66
C SER A 635 -10.82 -11.52 55.50
N GLU A 636 -10.78 -10.69 56.56
CA GLU A 636 -9.61 -10.55 57.43
C GLU A 636 -9.98 -10.21 58.84
N LEU A 637 -9.23 -10.76 59.80
CA LEU A 637 -9.25 -10.41 61.21
C LEU A 637 -7.87 -10.06 61.70
N ALA A 638 -7.75 -9.00 62.51
CA ALA A 638 -6.49 -8.62 63.14
C ALA A 638 -6.71 -7.99 64.50
N TYR A 639 -5.68 -8.11 65.36
CA TYR A 639 -5.67 -7.42 66.69
C TYR A 639 -4.41 -6.55 66.84
N SER A 640 -4.52 -5.57 67.66
CA SER A 640 -3.41 -4.72 68.13
C SER A 640 -3.50 -4.60 69.66
N ILE A 641 -2.33 -4.66 70.34
CA ILE A 641 -2.21 -4.48 71.77
C ILE A 641 -1.48 -3.16 72.02
N ASP A 642 -2.04 -2.32 72.91
CA ASP A 642 -1.48 -1.04 73.35
C ASP A 642 -1.07 -0.12 72.18
N GLY A 643 -1.78 -0.19 71.05
CA GLY A 643 -1.51 0.61 69.85
C GLY A 643 -0.29 0.13 69.03
N GLY A 644 0.23 -1.08 69.30
CA GLY A 644 1.28 -1.69 68.48
C GLY A 644 0.80 -2.13 67.11
N ASP A 645 1.66 -2.84 66.40
CA ASP A 645 1.37 -3.32 65.06
C ASP A 645 0.18 -4.31 65.03
N TRP A 646 -0.62 -4.23 63.95
CA TRP A 646 -1.72 -5.15 63.71
C TRP A 646 -1.22 -6.55 63.37
N GLN A 647 -1.69 -7.53 64.18
CA GLN A 647 -1.35 -8.94 64.02
C GLN A 647 -2.55 -9.69 63.42
N PRO A 648 -2.44 -10.25 62.18
CA PRO A 648 -3.51 -11.01 61.56
C PRO A 648 -3.74 -12.35 62.28
N PHE A 649 -4.99 -12.79 62.28
CA PHE A 649 -5.37 -14.12 62.80
C PHE A 649 -6.55 -14.67 62.01
N ALA A 650 -6.74 -15.99 62.03
CA ALA A 650 -7.81 -16.69 61.37
C ALA A 650 -9.06 -16.81 62.28
N PRO A 651 -10.28 -17.00 61.71
CA PRO A 651 -11.46 -17.34 62.45
C PRO A 651 -11.29 -18.70 63.12
N LYS A 652 -12.29 -19.13 63.93
CA LYS A 652 -12.20 -20.30 64.76
C LYS A 652 -12.09 -21.61 63.95
N ASP A 653 -12.69 -21.69 62.79
CA ASP A 653 -12.60 -22.83 61.86
C ASP A 653 -11.39 -22.70 60.89
N GLY A 654 -10.74 -21.57 60.82
CA GLY A 654 -9.52 -21.31 60.02
C GLY A 654 -9.75 -20.82 58.59
N ILE A 655 -11.00 -20.64 58.15
CA ILE A 655 -11.37 -20.23 56.79
C ILE A 655 -12.28 -19.01 56.85
N PHE A 656 -12.00 -17.99 56.01
CA PHE A 656 -12.85 -16.81 55.86
C PHE A 656 -13.82 -17.06 54.69
N ASP A 657 -15.04 -17.56 54.98
CA ASP A 657 -16.04 -17.94 53.97
C ASP A 657 -17.49 -17.59 54.35
N ASP A 658 -17.71 -17.02 55.53
CA ASP A 658 -19.04 -16.69 56.05
C ASP A 658 -19.15 -15.19 56.40
N PRO A 659 -20.32 -14.56 56.24
CA PRO A 659 -20.59 -13.23 56.78
C PRO A 659 -20.46 -13.14 58.28
N THR A 660 -20.50 -14.24 59.01
CA THR A 660 -20.38 -14.30 60.45
C THR A 660 -19.26 -15.22 60.86
N GLU A 661 -18.18 -14.66 61.36
CA GLU A 661 -17.00 -15.38 61.81
C GLU A 661 -16.82 -15.31 63.32
N ASP A 662 -16.86 -16.45 63.96
CA ASP A 662 -16.45 -16.59 65.37
C ASP A 662 -14.91 -16.66 65.42
N PHE A 663 -14.32 -15.99 66.38
CA PHE A 663 -12.87 -16.04 66.53
C PHE A 663 -12.43 -16.37 67.97
N SER A 664 -11.26 -16.98 68.06
CA SER A 664 -10.57 -17.24 69.34
C SER A 664 -9.07 -17.20 69.06
N VAL A 665 -8.43 -16.14 69.48
CA VAL A 665 -7.00 -15.88 69.22
C VAL A 665 -6.18 -15.87 70.49
N LYS A 666 -5.02 -16.52 70.49
CA LYS A 666 -4.08 -16.49 71.61
C LYS A 666 -3.19 -15.23 71.53
N LEU A 667 -3.30 -14.37 72.49
CA LEU A 667 -2.49 -13.18 72.62
C LEU A 667 -1.05 -13.56 73.07
N PRO A 668 -0.05 -12.73 72.77
CA PRO A 668 1.34 -12.99 73.11
C PRO A 668 1.52 -13.25 74.63
N SER A 669 2.30 -14.28 74.94
CA SER A 669 2.69 -14.59 76.31
C SER A 669 3.87 -13.72 76.70
N GLY A 670 3.72 -12.86 77.76
CA GLY A 670 4.82 -12.01 78.26
C GLY A 670 4.45 -10.53 78.24
N LEU A 671 3.18 -10.20 78.16
CA LEU A 671 2.72 -8.83 78.49
C LEU A 671 3.00 -8.53 79.95
N ALA A 672 3.38 -7.27 80.25
CA ALA A 672 3.67 -6.81 81.62
C ALA A 672 2.41 -6.93 82.49
N SER A 673 2.60 -7.17 83.80
CA SER A 673 1.47 -7.15 84.73
C SER A 673 0.87 -5.75 84.76
N GLY A 674 -0.45 -5.62 84.58
CA GLY A 674 -1.10 -4.30 84.52
C GLY A 674 -2.31 -4.26 83.58
N GLY A 675 -2.75 -3.04 83.32
CA GLY A 675 -3.85 -2.79 82.35
C GLY A 675 -3.32 -2.64 80.94
N HIS A 676 -3.98 -3.30 80.00
CA HIS A 676 -3.67 -3.27 78.56
C HIS A 676 -4.91 -2.94 77.77
N SER A 677 -4.73 -2.42 76.55
CA SER A 677 -5.78 -2.21 75.55
C SER A 677 -5.66 -3.28 74.43
N LEU A 678 -6.78 -3.85 74.04
CA LEU A 678 -6.89 -4.71 72.86
C LEU A 678 -7.79 -4.03 71.85
N ALA A 679 -7.28 -3.75 70.65
CA ALA A 679 -8.11 -3.41 69.51
C ALA A 679 -8.22 -4.63 68.61
N VAL A 680 -9.44 -4.95 68.15
CA VAL A 680 -9.71 -5.98 67.15
C VAL A 680 -10.38 -5.31 65.97
N ARG A 681 -9.96 -5.65 64.77
CA ARG A 681 -10.61 -5.22 63.54
C ARG A 681 -10.99 -6.39 62.66
N ALA A 682 -12.07 -6.20 61.96
CA ALA A 682 -12.54 -7.09 60.92
C ALA A 682 -12.60 -6.33 59.60
N VAL A 683 -12.31 -7.02 58.50
CA VAL A 683 -12.45 -6.51 57.13
C VAL A 683 -13.37 -7.45 56.41
N ASP A 684 -14.35 -6.96 55.70
CA ASP A 684 -15.24 -7.76 54.86
C ASP A 684 -14.66 -7.97 53.44
N ALA A 685 -15.34 -8.74 52.61
CA ALA A 685 -14.95 -9.01 51.22
C ALA A 685 -15.08 -7.75 50.30
N ALA A 686 -15.77 -6.72 50.79
CA ALA A 686 -15.91 -5.44 50.12
C ALA A 686 -14.87 -4.41 50.62
N ASP A 687 -13.85 -4.79 51.42
CA ASP A 687 -12.81 -3.95 52.02
C ASP A 687 -13.33 -2.91 53.07
N ASN A 688 -14.54 -3.02 53.60
CA ASN A 688 -14.95 -2.17 54.68
C ASN A 688 -14.32 -2.63 56.01
N VAL A 689 -13.96 -1.71 56.88
CA VAL A 689 -13.23 -1.99 58.10
C VAL A 689 -14.07 -1.63 59.32
N GLY A 690 -14.42 -2.60 60.13
CA GLY A 690 -14.97 -2.42 61.44
C GLY A 690 -13.92 -2.66 62.54
N ALA A 691 -13.98 -1.96 63.65
CA ALA A 691 -13.05 -2.14 64.77
C ALA A 691 -13.71 -1.89 66.09
N ILE A 692 -13.27 -2.61 67.11
CA ILE A 692 -13.64 -2.40 68.51
C ILE A 692 -12.38 -2.37 69.38
N GLN A 693 -12.44 -1.59 70.47
CA GLN A 693 -11.37 -1.56 71.45
C GLN A 693 -11.90 -1.83 72.82
N LEU A 694 -11.19 -2.60 73.60
CA LEU A 694 -11.51 -2.96 74.98
C LEU A 694 -10.26 -2.97 75.83
N THR A 695 -10.44 -2.86 77.13
CA THR A 695 -9.33 -2.95 78.11
C THR A 695 -9.41 -4.25 78.85
N PHE A 696 -8.24 -4.83 79.16
CA PHE A 696 -8.12 -6.04 79.95
C PHE A 696 -6.94 -5.96 80.92
N ARG A 697 -6.86 -6.82 81.93
CA ARG A 697 -5.82 -6.80 82.93
C ARG A 697 -5.05 -8.12 82.92
N VAL A 698 -3.72 -8.02 82.86
CA VAL A 698 -2.80 -9.15 83.07
C VAL A 698 -2.44 -9.16 84.56
N LYS A 699 -2.61 -10.33 85.18
CA LYS A 699 -2.29 -10.48 86.62
C LYS A 699 -0.80 -10.65 86.88
#